data_27921f53142d50db04af74fc08662491
#
_entry.id   27921f53142d50db04af74fc08662491
#
_cell.length_a   1.000
_cell.length_b   1.000
_cell.length_c   1.000
_cell.angle_alpha   90.00
_cell.angle_beta   90.00
_cell.angle_gamma   90.00
#
_symmetry.space_group_name_H-M   'P 1'
#
loop_
_entity.id
_entity.type
_entity.pdbx_description
1 polymer ?
#
loop_
_entity_poly.entity_id
_entity_poly.type
_entity_poly.pdbx_seq_one_letter_code
_entity_poly.pdbx_strand_id
1 'polypeptide(L)'
;MNNIAQNLHTAKWQIMERYLANHRPWQYLRDHTHAVDLTIDALWNKIFGTNSPLALLATGGYGRQELYPHSDVDLAIVSTDELTENQKNQIVIFTQQLWNLSLSPAIKSGSLKQLCDSAQTDLTADTAFLESRYLAGSLKKAQDFQAAIHIQRDNLSFIEGKLLEMQQRHAKQPALMLEPNIKNGAGGLRDIHTMMWLAKIQNLNSHFEQLKKDKIINQIESNLLRNSHRVLAQIRIELHLAAGREENRLIFDLQNTVAANLGYGDNAQQAMEQLMRQFYRASKNILQLNQIIIPMLRGRIYAYYPRITHEINEYYYHINHQIAAKNKQIFTQKPEHIFGIVQELQRHNDLHSIAPQTLRAWWNAVQNLNDDFYNNETHRIQFLQFFQIGTGITHTMRLLNLYGVLAKYLPDWDKIVGLLQHDLFHIYPVDDHILMVLRNIRRLAIDTHSHEFPFASSLMQGFDKKYVLYLATIFHDIAKGRNGDHAKLGVADAKRFAADHKLPENDGELLAWLVEYHLLFSVVAQKQDIHDPEIIEKFCQIVDSTEKLVALYLLTVADIRGTNPQIWNTWKAQLLETLFQAASRYLAGEHAPNRQHIALNRQKQSFELLKQNFSKSQIHQLWQALGEAYFVYYDDDEVAWQLPEILENLNDSHVQIRAKADHLHIMVYMPNSERLFTRICRVISQQGLDILAAKAMITAHDFVLDEFVVQLPDYCSSDDCVNIKHRLLKKLIEFTQGKQDIRSYTTKPSRRARHQPIAPRVSLNPDTERNHWYSLDIIAINRPALLADITEVFAKHQVRLYHAKIATLADRVEDTFVIYCENLDNPNKELVFKRDLLAMVNL
;
A
#
# COMPACT_ATOMS: atom_id res chain seq x y z
N MET A 1 46.98 14.03 -10.75
CA MET A 1 45.76 13.48 -10.16
C MET A 1 45.17 14.42 -9.10
N ASN A 2 45.95 14.91 -8.11
CA ASN A 2 45.45 15.79 -7.07
C ASN A 2 44.70 17.04 -7.60
N ASN A 3 45.20 17.68 -8.66
CA ASN A 3 44.56 18.86 -9.26
C ASN A 3 43.19 18.52 -9.92
N ILE A 4 43.06 17.37 -10.59
CA ILE A 4 41.82 16.95 -11.24
C ILE A 4 40.78 16.63 -10.15
N ALA A 5 41.17 15.90 -9.10
CA ALA A 5 40.30 15.57 -8.00
C ALA A 5 39.79 16.82 -7.23
N GLN A 6 40.69 17.77 -6.95
CA GLN A 6 40.38 19.01 -6.28
C GLN A 6 39.45 19.90 -7.12
N ASN A 7 39.68 20.02 -8.41
CA ASN A 7 38.83 20.78 -9.33
C ASN A 7 37.41 20.20 -9.38
N LEU A 8 37.28 18.87 -9.49
CA LEU A 8 35.98 18.20 -9.50
C LEU A 8 35.24 18.42 -8.18
N HIS A 9 35.93 18.26 -7.03
CA HIS A 9 35.35 18.45 -5.72
C HIS A 9 34.85 19.89 -5.53
N THR A 10 35.66 20.89 -5.87
CA THR A 10 35.29 22.30 -5.78
C THR A 10 34.10 22.62 -6.70
N ALA A 11 34.10 22.11 -7.93
CA ALA A 11 33.00 22.30 -8.86
C ALA A 11 31.69 21.69 -8.34
N LYS A 12 31.73 20.44 -7.87
CA LYS A 12 30.55 19.76 -7.29
C LYS A 12 29.99 20.54 -6.10
N TRP A 13 30.85 21.03 -5.20
CA TRP A 13 30.45 21.82 -4.05
C TRP A 13 29.76 23.12 -4.46
N GLN A 14 30.34 23.91 -5.37
CA GLN A 14 29.75 25.15 -5.89
C GLN A 14 28.42 24.93 -6.61
N ILE A 15 28.30 23.85 -7.35
CA ILE A 15 27.04 23.48 -8.06
C ILE A 15 25.96 23.13 -7.04
N MET A 16 26.31 22.38 -5.98
CA MET A 16 25.38 22.03 -4.91
C MET A 16 24.91 23.26 -4.16
N GLU A 17 25.79 24.16 -3.75
CA GLU A 17 25.41 25.41 -3.07
C GLU A 17 24.46 26.26 -3.91
N ARG A 18 24.76 26.41 -5.20
CA ARG A 18 23.91 27.14 -6.14
C ARG A 18 22.53 26.48 -6.25
N TYR A 19 22.47 25.16 -6.28
CA TYR A 19 21.22 24.42 -6.35
C TYR A 19 20.40 24.61 -5.08
N LEU A 20 20.98 24.47 -3.91
CA LEU A 20 20.29 24.68 -2.63
C LEU A 20 19.72 26.10 -2.50
N ALA A 21 20.33 27.08 -3.15
CA ALA A 21 19.84 28.46 -3.16
C ALA A 21 18.69 28.70 -4.15
N ASN A 22 18.54 27.93 -5.21
CA ASN A 22 17.57 28.24 -6.28
C ASN A 22 16.67 27.08 -6.71
N HIS A 23 16.96 25.86 -6.30
CA HIS A 23 16.25 24.61 -6.63
C HIS A 23 15.93 24.41 -8.13
N ARG A 24 16.89 24.80 -9.01
CA ARG A 24 16.76 24.65 -10.47
C ARG A 24 17.39 23.33 -10.96
N PRO A 25 16.59 22.25 -11.14
CA PRO A 25 17.13 20.91 -11.37
C PRO A 25 17.87 20.82 -12.69
N TRP A 26 17.39 21.46 -13.77
CA TRP A 26 18.04 21.41 -15.09
C TRP A 26 19.37 22.14 -15.13
N GLN A 27 19.52 23.20 -14.37
CA GLN A 27 20.78 23.90 -14.22
C GLN A 27 21.77 23.00 -13.49
N TYR A 28 21.33 22.42 -12.36
CA TYR A 28 22.15 21.49 -11.58
C TYR A 28 22.66 20.33 -12.45
N LEU A 29 21.76 19.63 -13.16
CA LEU A 29 22.11 18.46 -13.96
C LEU A 29 23.10 18.80 -15.09
N ARG A 30 22.93 19.93 -15.78
CA ARG A 30 23.86 20.40 -16.83
C ARG A 30 25.21 20.78 -16.27
N ASP A 31 25.24 21.60 -15.21
CA ASP A 31 26.47 22.05 -14.59
C ASP A 31 27.26 20.86 -14.02
N HIS A 32 26.58 19.92 -13.38
CA HIS A 32 27.19 18.70 -12.82
C HIS A 32 27.72 17.79 -13.94
N THR A 33 26.93 17.56 -14.99
CA THR A 33 27.39 16.81 -16.18
C THR A 33 28.62 17.46 -16.79
N HIS A 34 28.62 18.79 -16.96
CA HIS A 34 29.76 19.51 -17.55
C HIS A 34 31.03 19.40 -16.68
N ALA A 35 30.88 19.49 -15.36
CA ALA A 35 32.02 19.32 -14.44
C ALA A 35 32.65 17.91 -14.57
N VAL A 36 31.79 16.89 -14.72
CA VAL A 36 32.25 15.51 -14.94
C VAL A 36 32.87 15.36 -16.36
N ASP A 37 32.27 15.97 -17.40
CA ASP A 37 32.79 15.97 -18.75
C ASP A 37 34.25 16.49 -18.80
N LEU A 38 34.50 17.67 -18.18
CA LEU A 38 35.85 18.26 -18.10
C LEU A 38 36.86 17.36 -17.37
N THR A 39 36.40 16.70 -16.31
CA THR A 39 37.20 15.76 -15.52
C THR A 39 37.58 14.52 -16.34
N ILE A 40 36.60 13.95 -17.06
CA ILE A 40 36.78 12.76 -17.89
C ILE A 40 37.69 13.08 -19.09
N ASP A 41 37.47 14.22 -19.75
CA ASP A 41 38.32 14.65 -20.88
C ASP A 41 39.79 14.85 -20.44
N ALA A 42 40.04 15.52 -19.31
CA ALA A 42 41.37 15.70 -18.75
C ALA A 42 42.03 14.35 -18.40
N LEU A 43 41.28 13.40 -17.83
CA LEU A 43 41.77 12.06 -17.50
C LEU A 43 42.05 11.25 -18.78
N TRP A 44 41.15 11.31 -19.74
CA TRP A 44 41.30 10.64 -21.03
C TRP A 44 42.57 11.10 -21.77
N ASN A 45 42.75 12.40 -21.92
CA ASN A 45 43.93 12.99 -22.58
C ASN A 45 45.23 12.60 -21.88
N LYS A 46 45.22 12.44 -20.56
CA LYS A 46 46.40 12.02 -19.77
C LYS A 46 46.78 10.54 -20.04
N ILE A 47 45.79 9.64 -20.23
CA ILE A 47 46.03 8.20 -20.36
C ILE A 47 46.14 7.76 -21.80
N PHE A 48 45.30 8.29 -22.70
CA PHE A 48 45.23 7.88 -24.11
C PHE A 48 45.87 8.87 -25.07
N GLY A 49 46.18 10.09 -24.60
CA GLY A 49 46.69 11.18 -25.45
C GLY A 49 45.60 11.90 -26.24
N THR A 50 45.93 13.09 -26.74
CA THR A 50 44.97 13.96 -27.47
C THR A 50 44.56 13.40 -28.82
N ASN A 51 45.41 12.57 -29.45
CA ASN A 51 45.16 11.93 -30.75
C ASN A 51 44.82 10.43 -30.61
N SER A 52 44.05 10.07 -29.58
CA SER A 52 43.66 8.69 -29.38
C SER A 52 42.95 8.09 -30.59
N PRO A 53 43.32 6.88 -31.04
CA PRO A 53 42.58 6.17 -32.10
C PRO A 53 41.22 5.60 -31.60
N LEU A 54 40.92 5.69 -30.32
CA LEU A 54 39.66 5.28 -29.75
C LEU A 54 38.68 6.47 -29.69
N ALA A 55 37.38 6.20 -29.59
CA ALA A 55 36.37 7.21 -29.29
C ALA A 55 35.75 6.92 -27.91
N LEU A 56 35.57 7.94 -27.11
CA LEU A 56 34.86 7.91 -25.84
C LEU A 56 33.52 8.62 -25.97
N LEU A 57 32.45 7.93 -25.57
CA LEU A 57 31.09 8.46 -25.57
C LEU A 57 30.49 8.31 -24.19
N ALA A 58 29.74 9.32 -23.73
CA ALA A 58 28.76 9.21 -22.64
C ALA A 58 27.51 8.49 -23.16
N THR A 59 26.94 7.61 -22.37
CA THR A 59 25.74 6.84 -22.73
C THR A 59 24.67 6.96 -21.64
N GLY A 60 23.47 6.42 -21.83
CA GLY A 60 22.41 6.41 -20.85
C GLY A 60 22.05 7.80 -20.30
N GLY A 61 21.89 7.91 -18.99
CA GLY A 61 21.57 9.16 -18.30
C GLY A 61 22.65 10.22 -18.43
N TYR A 62 23.90 9.81 -18.44
CA TYR A 62 25.04 10.69 -18.65
C TYR A 62 25.10 11.22 -20.10
N GLY A 63 24.73 10.38 -21.06
CA GLY A 63 24.60 10.80 -22.47
C GLY A 63 23.53 11.87 -22.68
N ARG A 64 22.39 11.79 -21.95
CA ARG A 64 21.32 12.80 -21.96
C ARG A 64 21.66 14.10 -21.23
N GLN A 65 22.79 14.21 -20.57
CA GLN A 65 23.16 15.30 -19.68
C GLN A 65 22.26 15.37 -18.42
N GLU A 66 21.81 14.21 -17.94
CA GLU A 66 20.98 14.05 -16.75
C GLU A 66 21.73 13.28 -15.66
N LEU A 67 22.94 13.74 -15.31
CA LEU A 67 23.77 13.10 -14.27
C LEU A 67 23.33 13.60 -12.89
N TYR A 68 22.60 12.77 -12.16
CA TYR A 68 22.17 13.07 -10.79
C TYR A 68 23.33 12.92 -9.78
N PRO A 69 23.22 13.45 -8.53
CA PRO A 69 24.37 13.56 -7.59
C PRO A 69 25.18 12.28 -7.39
N HIS A 70 24.55 11.14 -7.32
CA HIS A 70 25.18 9.84 -7.07
C HIS A 70 24.90 8.82 -8.17
N SER A 71 24.56 9.28 -9.38
CA SER A 71 24.31 8.37 -10.50
C SER A 71 25.61 7.80 -11.08
N ASP A 72 25.50 6.61 -11.66
CA ASP A 72 26.56 5.99 -12.42
C ASP A 72 26.94 6.83 -13.64
N VAL A 73 28.23 6.74 -14.03
CA VAL A 73 28.79 7.39 -15.21
C VAL A 73 28.90 6.33 -16.29
N ASP A 74 27.85 6.25 -17.13
CA ASP A 74 27.79 5.30 -18.23
C ASP A 74 28.66 5.74 -19.41
N LEU A 75 29.61 4.91 -19.82
CA LEU A 75 30.57 5.21 -20.90
C LEU A 75 30.63 4.10 -21.95
N ALA A 76 30.86 4.47 -23.21
CA ALA A 76 31.25 3.55 -24.27
C ALA A 76 32.59 3.94 -24.85
N ILE A 77 33.49 2.95 -25.01
CA ILE A 77 34.79 3.12 -25.67
C ILE A 77 34.78 2.30 -26.96
N VAL A 78 34.86 3.01 -28.07
CA VAL A 78 34.71 2.42 -29.41
C VAL A 78 36.07 2.36 -30.15
N SER A 79 36.39 1.18 -30.67
CA SER A 79 37.52 0.94 -31.59
C SER A 79 37.01 0.52 -32.98
N THR A 80 37.81 0.65 -34.01
CA THR A 80 37.53 0.07 -35.34
C THR A 80 37.67 -1.44 -35.30
N ASP A 81 38.82 -1.89 -34.75
CA ASP A 81 39.23 -3.29 -34.69
C ASP A 81 39.13 -3.79 -33.24
N GLU A 82 39.46 -5.04 -33.01
CA GLU A 82 39.55 -5.58 -31.65
C GLU A 82 40.56 -4.78 -30.82
N LEU A 83 40.28 -4.56 -29.56
CA LEU A 83 41.13 -3.83 -28.64
C LEU A 83 42.43 -4.59 -28.42
N THR A 84 43.55 -3.91 -28.62
CA THR A 84 44.88 -4.43 -28.30
C THR A 84 45.04 -4.58 -26.77
N GLU A 85 45.98 -5.42 -26.35
CA GLU A 85 46.27 -5.61 -24.89
C GLU A 85 46.69 -4.30 -24.22
N ASN A 86 47.44 -3.44 -24.90
CA ASN A 86 47.82 -2.12 -24.39
C ASN A 86 46.57 -1.24 -24.16
N GLN A 87 45.64 -1.22 -25.13
CA GLN A 87 44.37 -0.47 -24.97
C GLN A 87 43.51 -1.03 -23.84
N LYS A 88 43.42 -2.36 -23.71
CA LYS A 88 42.71 -2.98 -22.57
C LYS A 88 43.29 -2.54 -21.21
N ASN A 89 44.62 -2.56 -21.07
CA ASN A 89 45.33 -2.10 -19.89
C ASN A 89 45.07 -0.60 -19.60
N GLN A 90 45.11 0.24 -20.63
CA GLN A 90 44.76 1.67 -20.51
C GLN A 90 43.32 1.88 -20.05
N ILE A 91 42.35 1.07 -20.53
CA ILE A 91 40.94 1.12 -20.10
C ILE A 91 40.82 0.72 -18.63
N VAL A 92 41.57 -0.30 -18.19
CA VAL A 92 41.60 -0.71 -16.79
C VAL A 92 42.11 0.44 -15.89
N ILE A 93 43.24 1.05 -16.29
CA ILE A 93 43.81 2.21 -15.56
C ILE A 93 42.80 3.36 -15.54
N PHE A 94 42.16 3.67 -16.67
CA PHE A 94 41.14 4.72 -16.75
C PHE A 94 39.97 4.46 -15.81
N THR A 95 39.45 3.24 -15.79
CA THR A 95 38.36 2.82 -14.89
C THR A 95 38.76 2.97 -13.41
N GLN A 96 39.98 2.51 -13.05
CA GLN A 96 40.48 2.68 -11.67
C GLN A 96 40.61 4.13 -11.25
N GLN A 97 41.03 5.00 -12.17
CA GLN A 97 41.17 6.43 -11.87
C GLN A 97 39.79 7.11 -11.70
N LEU A 98 38.77 6.68 -12.44
CA LEU A 98 37.40 7.18 -12.24
C LEU A 98 36.85 6.78 -10.85
N TRP A 99 37.12 5.55 -10.42
CA TRP A 99 36.78 5.13 -9.04
C TRP A 99 37.50 5.96 -7.97
N ASN A 100 38.80 6.26 -8.19
CA ASN A 100 39.57 7.09 -7.29
C ASN A 100 39.04 8.54 -7.20
N LEU A 101 38.31 9.00 -8.21
CA LEU A 101 37.63 10.30 -8.25
C LEU A 101 36.19 10.23 -7.65
N SER A 102 35.83 9.12 -7.01
CA SER A 102 34.46 8.89 -6.49
C SER A 102 33.39 9.02 -7.57
N LEU A 103 33.71 8.60 -8.79
CA LEU A 103 32.77 8.39 -9.86
C LEU A 103 32.51 6.89 -9.98
N SER A 104 31.26 6.50 -10.20
CA SER A 104 30.86 5.09 -10.39
C SER A 104 30.81 4.77 -11.90
N PRO A 105 31.92 4.38 -12.55
CA PRO A 105 31.91 4.15 -13.99
C PRO A 105 31.23 2.81 -14.34
N ALA A 106 30.35 2.85 -15.35
CA ALA A 106 29.85 1.67 -16.06
C ALA A 106 30.34 1.74 -17.53
N ILE A 107 31.40 1.00 -17.86
CA ILE A 107 32.08 1.11 -19.14
C ILE A 107 31.80 -0.12 -20.01
N LYS A 108 31.25 0.10 -21.23
CA LYS A 108 31.22 -0.89 -22.30
C LYS A 108 32.32 -0.54 -23.33
N SER A 109 33.22 -1.47 -23.64
CA SER A 109 34.31 -1.23 -24.57
C SER A 109 34.46 -2.37 -25.58
N GLY A 110 34.81 -2.05 -26.83
CA GLY A 110 35.01 -3.04 -27.87
C GLY A 110 35.11 -2.44 -29.25
N SER A 111 35.19 -3.33 -30.25
CA SER A 111 35.12 -2.91 -31.64
C SER A 111 33.68 -2.44 -31.98
N LEU A 112 33.60 -1.65 -33.04
CA LEU A 112 32.29 -1.19 -33.56
C LEU A 112 31.33 -2.38 -33.76
N LYS A 113 31.82 -3.47 -34.34
CA LYS A 113 31.01 -4.68 -34.54
C LYS A 113 30.50 -5.29 -33.22
N GLN A 114 31.41 -5.50 -32.27
CA GLN A 114 31.07 -6.10 -30.97
C GLN A 114 30.00 -5.29 -30.20
N LEU A 115 30.11 -3.96 -30.23
CA LEU A 115 29.15 -3.08 -29.57
C LEU A 115 27.81 -3.07 -30.32
N CYS A 116 27.83 -3.13 -31.67
CA CYS A 116 26.60 -3.27 -32.45
C CYS A 116 25.89 -4.62 -32.20
N ASP A 117 26.65 -5.73 -32.16
CA ASP A 117 26.09 -7.06 -31.85
C ASP A 117 25.51 -7.09 -30.42
N SER A 118 26.17 -6.44 -29.47
CA SER A 118 25.64 -6.27 -28.10
C SER A 118 24.32 -5.49 -28.07
N ALA A 119 24.17 -4.47 -28.91
CA ALA A 119 22.91 -3.70 -28.98
C ALA A 119 21.75 -4.52 -29.57
N GLN A 120 22.02 -5.45 -30.49
CA GLN A 120 21.00 -6.33 -31.08
C GLN A 120 20.48 -7.38 -30.10
N THR A 121 21.32 -7.80 -29.16
CA THR A 121 20.96 -8.87 -28.20
C THR A 121 20.51 -8.36 -26.82
N ASP A 122 20.89 -7.14 -26.47
CA ASP A 122 20.58 -6.50 -25.18
C ASP A 122 19.86 -5.16 -25.36
N LEU A 123 18.55 -5.15 -25.12
CA LEU A 123 17.73 -3.94 -25.19
C LEU A 123 18.22 -2.81 -24.27
N THR A 124 18.90 -3.14 -23.17
CA THR A 124 19.48 -2.16 -22.24
C THR A 124 20.69 -1.49 -22.89
N ALA A 125 21.54 -2.27 -23.55
CA ALA A 125 22.69 -1.74 -24.31
C ALA A 125 22.23 -0.85 -25.47
N ASP A 126 21.26 -1.31 -26.26
CA ASP A 126 20.70 -0.52 -27.36
C ASP A 126 20.12 0.81 -26.88
N THR A 127 19.36 0.78 -25.74
CA THR A 127 18.83 2.00 -25.15
C THR A 127 19.94 2.96 -24.68
N ALA A 128 20.99 2.43 -24.05
CA ALA A 128 22.11 3.25 -23.59
C ALA A 128 22.85 3.89 -24.78
N PHE A 129 23.06 3.13 -25.85
CA PHE A 129 23.73 3.63 -27.07
C PHE A 129 22.87 4.60 -27.88
N LEU A 130 21.53 4.46 -27.84
CA LEU A 130 20.63 5.46 -28.42
C LEU A 130 20.86 6.86 -27.82
N GLU A 131 21.27 6.93 -26.56
CA GLU A 131 21.52 8.17 -25.79
C GLU A 131 23.00 8.63 -25.91
N SER A 132 23.82 8.03 -26.79
CA SER A 132 25.25 8.29 -26.86
C SER A 132 25.57 9.75 -27.27
N ARG A 133 26.56 10.32 -26.58
CA ARG A 133 27.11 11.67 -26.81
C ARG A 133 28.62 11.62 -26.81
N TYR A 134 29.28 12.20 -27.82
CA TYR A 134 30.73 12.28 -27.90
C TYR A 134 31.35 13.03 -26.71
N LEU A 135 32.42 12.51 -26.16
CA LEU A 135 33.24 13.16 -25.11
C LEU A 135 34.67 13.44 -25.54
N ALA A 136 35.42 12.43 -26.00
CA ALA A 136 36.83 12.57 -26.28
C ALA A 136 37.31 11.55 -27.35
N GLY A 137 38.53 11.73 -27.84
CA GLY A 137 39.16 10.86 -28.80
C GLY A 137 38.69 11.08 -30.25
N SER A 138 38.54 10.03 -31.05
CA SER A 138 38.21 10.14 -32.49
C SER A 138 36.70 10.47 -32.69
N LEU A 139 36.42 11.72 -33.10
CA LEU A 139 35.07 12.16 -33.45
C LEU A 139 34.46 11.34 -34.59
N LYS A 140 35.29 10.98 -35.59
CA LYS A 140 34.83 10.17 -36.73
C LYS A 140 34.30 8.82 -36.27
N LYS A 141 35.01 8.12 -35.40
CA LYS A 141 34.59 6.81 -34.88
C LYS A 141 33.35 6.92 -34.03
N ALA A 142 33.20 7.99 -33.28
CA ALA A 142 31.96 8.24 -32.53
C ALA A 142 30.76 8.43 -33.47
N GLN A 143 30.96 9.17 -34.58
CA GLN A 143 29.90 9.35 -35.59
C GLN A 143 29.59 8.04 -36.33
N ASP A 144 30.63 7.26 -36.74
CA ASP A 144 30.44 5.96 -37.36
C ASP A 144 29.68 4.99 -36.45
N PHE A 145 29.99 4.98 -35.16
CA PHE A 145 29.26 4.18 -34.16
C PHE A 145 27.79 4.59 -34.04
N GLN A 146 27.51 5.88 -33.91
CA GLN A 146 26.14 6.38 -33.81
C GLN A 146 25.33 6.06 -35.06
N ALA A 147 25.93 6.19 -36.23
CA ALA A 147 25.32 5.83 -37.52
C ALA A 147 25.02 4.31 -37.60
N ALA A 148 26.00 3.48 -37.23
CA ALA A 148 25.85 2.03 -37.28
C ALA A 148 24.73 1.55 -36.34
N ILE A 149 24.67 2.03 -35.09
CA ILE A 149 23.62 1.72 -34.14
C ILE A 149 22.22 2.13 -34.66
N HIS A 150 22.16 3.29 -35.34
CA HIS A 150 20.90 3.77 -35.91
C HIS A 150 20.41 2.91 -37.06
N ILE A 151 21.35 2.50 -37.98
CA ILE A 151 21.02 1.69 -39.17
C ILE A 151 20.63 0.25 -38.81
N GLN A 152 21.32 -0.34 -37.81
CA GLN A 152 21.13 -1.75 -37.47
C GLN A 152 19.94 -1.99 -36.55
N ARG A 153 19.37 -0.94 -35.92
CA ARG A 153 18.27 -1.08 -35.00
C ARG A 153 16.98 -1.52 -35.67
N ASP A 154 16.40 -2.59 -35.19
CA ASP A 154 15.00 -2.91 -35.49
C ASP A 154 14.09 -2.07 -34.61
N ASN A 155 13.54 -1.00 -35.16
CA ASN A 155 12.70 -0.06 -34.46
C ASN A 155 11.40 -0.71 -33.90
N LEU A 156 10.88 -1.72 -34.58
CA LEU A 156 9.67 -2.43 -34.13
C LEU A 156 9.95 -3.26 -32.88
N SER A 157 10.99 -4.11 -32.94
CA SER A 157 11.41 -4.91 -31.78
C SER A 157 11.81 -4.04 -30.60
N PHE A 158 12.46 -2.89 -30.85
CA PHE A 158 12.80 -1.93 -29.80
C PHE A 158 11.53 -1.39 -29.09
N ILE A 159 10.52 -0.96 -29.86
CA ILE A 159 9.27 -0.43 -29.28
C ILE A 159 8.58 -1.49 -28.43
N GLU A 160 8.31 -2.67 -29.00
CA GLU A 160 7.59 -3.74 -28.29
C GLU A 160 8.37 -4.19 -27.05
N GLY A 161 9.69 -4.30 -27.13
CA GLY A 161 10.54 -4.60 -25.99
C GLY A 161 10.45 -3.54 -24.89
N LYS A 162 10.47 -2.25 -25.25
CA LYS A 162 10.33 -1.15 -24.26
C LYS A 162 8.95 -1.06 -23.64
N LEU A 163 7.92 -1.36 -24.39
CA LEU A 163 6.54 -1.40 -23.85
C LEU A 163 6.36 -2.58 -22.91
N LEU A 164 6.92 -3.75 -23.24
CA LEU A 164 6.91 -4.92 -22.35
C LEU A 164 7.69 -4.63 -21.04
N GLU A 165 8.90 -4.04 -21.16
CA GLU A 165 9.68 -3.62 -19.98
C GLU A 165 8.88 -2.65 -19.11
N MET A 166 8.21 -1.66 -19.72
CA MET A 166 7.38 -0.70 -19.00
C MET A 166 6.22 -1.39 -18.27
N GLN A 167 5.53 -2.32 -18.94
CA GLN A 167 4.41 -3.07 -18.34
C GLN A 167 4.87 -3.91 -17.14
N GLN A 168 5.98 -4.65 -17.29
CA GLN A 168 6.54 -5.45 -16.20
C GLN A 168 7.00 -4.58 -15.02
N ARG A 169 7.56 -3.42 -15.29
CA ARG A 169 7.98 -2.45 -14.29
C ARG A 169 6.78 -1.88 -13.52
N HIS A 170 5.72 -1.48 -14.22
CA HIS A 170 4.48 -1.00 -13.60
C HIS A 170 3.81 -2.06 -12.73
N ALA A 171 3.84 -3.33 -13.15
CA ALA A 171 3.31 -4.43 -12.35
C ALA A 171 4.07 -4.63 -11.02
N LYS A 172 5.41 -4.45 -11.05
CA LYS A 172 6.27 -4.58 -9.85
C LYS A 172 6.26 -3.35 -8.96
N GLN A 173 6.08 -2.15 -9.54
CA GLN A 173 6.20 -0.86 -8.86
C GLN A 173 5.04 0.06 -9.28
N PRO A 174 3.83 -0.15 -8.71
CA PRO A 174 2.69 0.72 -8.99
C PRO A 174 2.98 2.17 -8.59
N ALA A 175 2.25 3.12 -9.20
CA ALA A 175 2.45 4.55 -9.00
C ALA A 175 2.19 5.03 -7.56
N LEU A 176 1.30 4.35 -6.87
CA LEU A 176 0.68 4.82 -5.64
C LEU A 176 1.10 3.92 -4.49
N MET A 177 2.32 4.16 -4.02
CA MET A 177 2.92 3.51 -2.84
C MET A 177 3.39 4.59 -1.88
N LEU A 178 3.38 4.30 -0.58
CA LEU A 178 3.90 5.21 0.45
C LEU A 178 5.39 5.53 0.26
N GLU A 179 6.15 4.61 -0.31
CA GLU A 179 7.57 4.77 -0.64
C GLU A 179 7.78 4.57 -2.15
N PRO A 180 7.35 5.54 -2.97
CA PRO A 180 7.39 5.37 -4.42
C PRO A 180 8.80 5.44 -4.97
N ASN A 181 9.04 4.72 -6.08
CA ASN A 181 10.29 4.83 -6.83
C ASN A 181 10.19 5.94 -7.88
N ILE A 182 10.92 7.03 -7.66
CA ILE A 182 10.89 8.24 -8.50
C ILE A 182 11.37 7.96 -9.94
N LYS A 183 12.34 7.05 -10.09
CA LYS A 183 12.95 6.70 -11.40
C LYS A 183 12.12 5.65 -12.12
N ASN A 184 11.85 4.52 -11.48
CA ASN A 184 11.32 3.32 -12.11
C ASN A 184 9.83 3.03 -11.80
N GLY A 185 9.21 3.71 -10.83
CA GLY A 185 7.78 3.58 -10.53
C GLY A 185 6.92 3.98 -11.72
N ALA A 186 5.68 3.48 -11.76
CA ALA A 186 4.72 3.89 -12.79
C ALA A 186 4.45 5.41 -12.68
N GLY A 187 4.52 6.14 -13.79
CA GLY A 187 4.50 7.60 -13.81
C GLY A 187 5.80 8.27 -13.36
N GLY A 188 6.89 7.50 -13.20
CA GLY A 188 8.22 8.02 -12.85
C GLY A 188 9.03 8.51 -14.06
N LEU A 189 10.28 8.90 -13.80
CA LEU A 189 11.18 9.45 -14.83
C LEU A 189 11.39 8.48 -16.01
N ARG A 190 11.41 7.16 -15.77
CA ARG A 190 11.59 6.17 -16.82
C ARG A 190 10.47 6.17 -17.87
N ASP A 191 9.26 6.55 -17.45
CA ASP A 191 8.12 6.65 -18.37
C ASP A 191 8.27 7.82 -19.32
N ILE A 192 8.78 8.95 -18.83
CA ILE A 192 9.15 10.10 -19.68
C ILE A 192 10.28 9.70 -20.66
N HIS A 193 11.32 9.02 -20.16
CA HIS A 193 12.40 8.54 -21.01
C HIS A 193 11.90 7.57 -22.09
N THR A 194 10.93 6.69 -21.76
CA THR A 194 10.32 5.78 -22.74
C THR A 194 9.67 6.57 -23.89
N MET A 195 8.85 7.60 -23.58
CA MET A 195 8.30 8.46 -24.63
C MET A 195 9.38 9.13 -25.48
N MET A 196 10.46 9.62 -24.85
CA MET A 196 11.59 10.25 -25.54
C MET A 196 12.33 9.27 -26.46
N TRP A 197 12.58 8.03 -26.00
CA TRP A 197 13.23 6.99 -26.82
C TRP A 197 12.37 6.59 -28.01
N LEU A 198 11.07 6.40 -27.81
CA LEU A 198 10.15 6.08 -28.90
C LEU A 198 10.06 7.20 -29.93
N ALA A 199 10.20 8.44 -29.53
CA ALA A 199 10.30 9.57 -30.45
C ALA A 199 11.65 9.56 -31.21
N LYS A 200 12.78 9.37 -30.51
CA LYS A 200 14.13 9.46 -31.06
C LYS A 200 14.39 8.41 -32.12
N ILE A 201 13.93 7.15 -31.94
CA ILE A 201 14.09 6.10 -32.97
C ILE A 201 13.30 6.35 -34.24
N GLN A 202 12.32 7.25 -34.22
CA GLN A 202 11.53 7.68 -35.38
C GLN A 202 12.11 8.96 -36.02
N ASN A 203 13.34 9.33 -35.69
CA ASN A 203 13.98 10.57 -36.12
C ASN A 203 13.24 11.84 -35.69
N LEU A 204 12.39 11.74 -34.66
CA LEU A 204 11.78 12.88 -34.02
C LEU A 204 12.74 13.40 -32.94
N ASN A 205 12.80 14.72 -32.81
CA ASN A 205 13.55 15.29 -31.70
C ASN A 205 12.87 14.98 -30.37
N SER A 206 13.61 14.46 -29.41
CA SER A 206 13.09 14.06 -28.11
C SER A 206 12.79 15.23 -27.14
N HIS A 207 13.10 16.47 -27.52
CA HIS A 207 12.74 17.65 -26.73
C HIS A 207 11.24 17.98 -26.85
N PHE A 208 10.57 18.26 -25.73
CA PHE A 208 9.13 18.52 -25.68
C PHE A 208 8.68 19.65 -26.62
N GLU A 209 9.48 20.71 -26.76
CA GLU A 209 9.18 21.80 -27.69
C GLU A 209 9.19 21.33 -29.17
N GLN A 210 10.07 20.41 -29.52
CA GLN A 210 10.09 19.88 -30.86
C GLN A 210 8.96 18.89 -31.11
N LEU A 211 8.66 18.02 -30.13
CA LEU A 211 7.48 17.13 -30.21
C LEU A 211 6.18 17.94 -30.38
N LYS A 212 6.14 19.14 -29.83
CA LYS A 212 5.02 20.08 -30.07
C LYS A 212 5.01 20.59 -31.51
N LYS A 213 6.17 20.99 -32.08
CA LYS A 213 6.27 21.40 -33.49
C LYS A 213 5.90 20.27 -34.44
N ASP A 214 6.28 19.05 -34.10
CA ASP A 214 5.98 17.83 -34.86
C ASP A 214 4.52 17.35 -34.63
N LYS A 215 3.70 18.12 -33.89
CA LYS A 215 2.29 17.85 -33.57
C LYS A 215 2.03 16.52 -32.86
N ILE A 216 3.06 15.97 -32.23
CA ILE A 216 2.92 14.76 -31.38
C ILE A 216 2.24 15.12 -30.06
N ILE A 217 2.61 16.26 -29.47
CA ILE A 217 1.99 16.82 -28.28
C ILE A 217 1.49 18.25 -28.52
N ASN A 218 0.51 18.68 -27.76
CA ASN A 218 0.03 20.06 -27.77
C ASN A 218 0.72 20.92 -26.69
N GLN A 219 0.36 22.20 -26.59
CA GLN A 219 0.96 23.12 -25.62
C GLN A 219 0.69 22.74 -24.17
N ILE A 220 -0.54 22.27 -23.87
CA ILE A 220 -0.96 21.85 -22.53
C ILE A 220 -0.15 20.62 -22.12
N GLU A 221 -0.07 19.62 -22.98
CA GLU A 221 0.68 18.38 -22.78
C GLU A 221 2.16 18.65 -22.57
N SER A 222 2.77 19.55 -23.39
CA SER A 222 4.16 19.97 -23.23
C SER A 222 4.41 20.63 -21.86
N ASN A 223 3.52 21.49 -21.42
CA ASN A 223 3.62 22.15 -20.12
C ASN A 223 3.50 21.14 -18.97
N LEU A 224 2.55 20.21 -19.04
CA LEU A 224 2.36 19.16 -18.04
C LEU A 224 3.58 18.24 -17.95
N LEU A 225 4.11 17.76 -19.09
CA LEU A 225 5.33 16.95 -19.12
C LEU A 225 6.50 17.69 -18.49
N ARG A 226 6.72 18.94 -18.89
CA ARG A 226 7.82 19.77 -18.38
C ARG A 226 7.75 19.97 -16.89
N ASN A 227 6.55 20.31 -16.37
CA ASN A 227 6.34 20.54 -14.95
C ASN A 227 6.50 19.26 -14.14
N SER A 228 5.91 18.15 -14.61
CA SER A 228 6.02 16.84 -13.95
C SER A 228 7.47 16.34 -13.93
N HIS A 229 8.18 16.48 -15.06
CA HIS A 229 9.60 16.13 -15.17
C HIS A 229 10.44 16.96 -14.19
N ARG A 230 10.18 18.29 -14.09
CA ARG A 230 10.86 19.19 -13.14
C ARG A 230 10.66 18.74 -11.70
N VAL A 231 9.42 18.46 -11.31
CA VAL A 231 9.08 18.02 -9.94
C VAL A 231 9.82 16.72 -9.60
N LEU A 232 9.75 15.70 -10.47
CA LEU A 232 10.44 14.43 -10.23
C LEU A 232 11.96 14.58 -10.19
N ALA A 233 12.53 15.45 -11.04
CA ALA A 233 13.97 15.73 -11.04
C ALA A 233 14.42 16.43 -9.76
N GLN A 234 13.65 17.40 -9.24
CA GLN A 234 13.92 18.06 -7.97
C GLN A 234 13.89 17.06 -6.81
N ILE A 235 12.82 16.26 -6.72
CA ILE A 235 12.68 15.24 -5.65
C ILE A 235 13.86 14.25 -5.72
N ARG A 236 14.27 13.81 -6.90
CA ARG A 236 15.37 12.86 -7.05
C ARG A 236 16.72 13.45 -6.67
N ILE A 237 16.98 14.72 -7.00
CA ILE A 237 18.22 15.40 -6.57
C ILE A 237 18.28 15.46 -5.06
N GLU A 238 17.22 15.98 -4.41
CA GLU A 238 17.14 16.08 -2.95
C GLU A 238 17.24 14.72 -2.27
N LEU A 239 16.62 13.71 -2.84
CA LEU A 239 16.68 12.34 -2.33
C LEU A 239 18.12 11.79 -2.34
N HIS A 240 18.87 11.99 -3.44
CA HIS A 240 20.27 11.60 -3.53
C HIS A 240 21.14 12.38 -2.53
N LEU A 241 20.91 13.68 -2.37
CA LEU A 241 21.64 14.51 -1.42
C LEU A 241 21.35 14.12 0.03
N ALA A 242 20.09 13.88 0.37
CA ALA A 242 19.68 13.46 1.71
C ALA A 242 20.18 12.05 2.06
N ALA A 243 20.18 11.12 1.08
CA ALA A 243 20.65 9.76 1.26
C ALA A 243 22.19 9.62 1.28
N GLY A 244 22.92 10.55 0.67
CA GLY A 244 24.37 10.48 0.47
C GLY A 244 24.81 9.37 -0.51
N ARG A 245 23.86 8.82 -1.30
CA ARG A 245 24.06 7.72 -2.26
C ARG A 245 23.00 7.77 -3.36
N GLU A 246 23.13 6.91 -4.39
CA GLU A 246 22.04 6.69 -5.31
C GLU A 246 20.86 6.05 -4.55
N GLU A 247 19.76 6.81 -4.42
CA GLU A 247 18.51 6.35 -3.88
C GLU A 247 17.37 6.84 -4.78
N ASN A 248 16.58 5.89 -5.28
CA ASN A 248 15.50 6.20 -6.19
C ASN A 248 14.11 5.98 -5.54
N ARG A 249 14.09 5.45 -4.33
CA ARG A 249 12.91 5.16 -3.55
C ARG A 249 12.73 6.23 -2.49
N LEU A 250 11.65 6.97 -2.52
CA LEU A 250 11.34 8.02 -1.54
C LEU A 250 10.89 7.35 -0.24
N ILE A 251 11.86 6.77 0.49
CA ILE A 251 11.64 6.06 1.74
C ILE A 251 11.21 7.02 2.85
N PHE A 252 10.42 6.53 3.80
CA PHE A 252 9.87 7.33 4.91
C PHE A 252 10.92 8.16 5.63
N ASP A 253 12.05 7.55 5.94
CA ASP A 253 13.15 8.18 6.68
C ASP A 253 13.66 9.48 6.01
N LEU A 254 13.52 9.57 4.69
CA LEU A 254 14.00 10.70 3.90
C LEU A 254 12.88 11.67 3.47
N GLN A 255 11.61 11.29 3.57
CA GLN A 255 10.49 12.13 3.11
C GLN A 255 10.46 13.48 3.81
N ASN A 256 10.61 13.50 5.14
CA ASN A 256 10.65 14.74 5.92
C ASN A 256 11.83 15.63 5.54
N THR A 257 13.02 15.05 5.38
CA THR A 257 14.23 15.80 5.00
C THR A 257 14.07 16.38 3.59
N VAL A 258 13.61 15.59 2.62
CA VAL A 258 13.38 16.04 1.25
C VAL A 258 12.31 17.13 1.20
N ALA A 259 11.22 16.98 1.98
CA ALA A 259 10.15 17.97 2.03
C ALA A 259 10.62 19.30 2.61
N ALA A 260 11.39 19.27 3.71
CA ALA A 260 11.96 20.45 4.34
C ALA A 260 12.95 21.17 3.40
N ASN A 261 13.84 20.43 2.74
CA ASN A 261 14.80 20.99 1.79
C ASN A 261 14.11 21.67 0.60
N LEU A 262 12.99 21.15 0.15
CA LEU A 262 12.18 21.74 -0.93
C LEU A 262 11.28 22.90 -0.47
N GLY A 263 11.27 23.22 0.84
CA GLY A 263 10.51 24.33 1.39
C GLY A 263 8.99 24.09 1.45
N TYR A 264 8.55 22.83 1.58
CA TYR A 264 7.15 22.52 1.74
C TYR A 264 6.70 22.64 3.21
N GLY A 265 5.65 23.46 3.45
CA GLY A 265 4.92 23.53 4.72
C GLY A 265 5.70 24.03 5.94
N ASP A 266 4.97 24.45 6.96
CA ASP A 266 5.54 25.03 8.20
C ASP A 266 5.82 23.96 9.27
N ASN A 267 5.22 22.78 9.17
CA ASN A 267 5.52 21.65 10.05
C ASN A 267 5.81 20.38 9.23
N ALA A 268 6.52 19.44 9.85
CA ALA A 268 7.03 18.24 9.19
C ALA A 268 5.92 17.40 8.52
N GLN A 269 4.78 17.28 9.14
CA GLN A 269 3.66 16.49 8.60
C GLN A 269 3.06 17.15 7.36
N GLN A 270 2.75 18.45 7.42
CA GLN A 270 2.21 19.20 6.29
C GLN A 270 3.20 19.26 5.12
N ALA A 271 4.50 19.42 5.42
CA ALA A 271 5.56 19.43 4.42
C ALA A 271 5.61 18.09 3.66
N MET A 272 5.56 16.97 4.36
CA MET A 272 5.57 15.64 3.79
C MET A 272 4.30 15.36 2.96
N GLU A 273 3.12 15.75 3.46
CA GLU A 273 1.86 15.64 2.72
C GLU A 273 1.91 16.42 1.39
N GLN A 274 2.45 17.63 1.41
CA GLN A 274 2.62 18.44 0.22
C GLN A 274 3.62 17.83 -0.77
N LEU A 275 4.76 17.31 -0.29
CA LEU A 275 5.75 16.60 -1.11
C LEU A 275 5.09 15.44 -1.85
N MET A 276 4.41 14.57 -1.10
CA MET A 276 3.78 13.38 -1.66
C MET A 276 2.65 13.74 -2.62
N ARG A 277 1.85 14.75 -2.30
CA ARG A 277 0.79 15.26 -3.20
C ARG A 277 1.37 15.79 -4.52
N GLN A 278 2.49 16.50 -4.49
CA GLN A 278 3.19 16.96 -5.69
C GLN A 278 3.73 15.79 -6.51
N PHE A 279 4.33 14.79 -5.85
CA PHE A 279 4.79 13.57 -6.50
C PHE A 279 3.64 12.84 -7.21
N TYR A 280 2.53 12.56 -6.50
CA TYR A 280 1.41 11.82 -7.09
C TYR A 280 0.74 12.57 -8.24
N ARG A 281 0.60 13.88 -8.14
CA ARG A 281 0.11 14.71 -9.25
C ARG A 281 1.01 14.64 -10.47
N ALA A 282 2.33 14.74 -10.29
CA ALA A 282 3.29 14.61 -11.38
C ALA A 282 3.23 13.22 -12.02
N SER A 283 3.19 12.16 -11.21
CA SER A 283 3.08 10.78 -11.64
C SER A 283 1.78 10.52 -12.42
N LYS A 284 0.64 11.00 -11.91
CA LYS A 284 -0.67 10.91 -12.58
C LYS A 284 -0.66 11.58 -13.96
N ASN A 285 -0.10 12.80 -14.06
CA ASN A 285 0.02 13.51 -15.35
C ASN A 285 0.85 12.70 -16.36
N ILE A 286 1.94 12.08 -15.92
CA ILE A 286 2.80 11.27 -16.79
C ILE A 286 2.05 10.02 -17.28
N LEU A 287 1.30 9.35 -16.39
CA LEU A 287 0.49 8.18 -16.76
C LEU A 287 -0.62 8.52 -17.76
N GLN A 288 -1.30 9.66 -17.57
CA GLN A 288 -2.30 10.16 -18.53
C GLN A 288 -1.67 10.37 -19.92
N LEU A 289 -0.51 11.05 -19.94
CA LEU A 289 0.19 11.38 -21.20
C LEU A 289 0.78 10.14 -21.86
N ASN A 290 1.25 9.15 -21.11
CA ASN A 290 1.67 7.86 -21.65
C ASN A 290 0.58 7.19 -22.48
N GLN A 291 -0.67 7.22 -21.99
CA GLN A 291 -1.81 6.61 -22.70
C GLN A 291 -2.19 7.34 -23.98
N ILE A 292 -1.74 8.56 -24.16
CA ILE A 292 -1.97 9.36 -25.37
C ILE A 292 -0.77 9.29 -26.31
N ILE A 293 0.43 9.58 -25.80
CA ILE A 293 1.63 9.81 -26.60
C ILE A 293 2.22 8.50 -27.13
N ILE A 294 2.34 7.49 -26.25
CA ILE A 294 2.93 6.19 -26.63
C ILE A 294 2.15 5.52 -27.74
N PRO A 295 0.79 5.36 -27.66
CA PRO A 295 0.04 4.79 -28.77
C PRO A 295 0.10 5.63 -30.06
N MET A 296 0.24 6.96 -29.96
CA MET A 296 0.42 7.81 -31.14
C MET A 296 1.78 7.58 -31.82
N LEU A 297 2.85 7.46 -31.03
CA LEU A 297 4.19 7.15 -31.55
C LEU A 297 4.22 5.74 -32.13
N ARG A 298 3.61 4.76 -31.44
CA ARG A 298 3.46 3.40 -31.93
C ARG A 298 2.69 3.34 -33.24
N GLY A 299 1.56 4.04 -33.32
CA GLY A 299 0.70 4.08 -34.51
C GLY A 299 1.36 4.65 -35.76
N ARG A 300 2.43 5.46 -35.65
CA ARG A 300 3.21 5.96 -36.80
C ARG A 300 4.00 4.83 -37.47
N ILE A 301 4.54 3.90 -36.69
CA ILE A 301 5.29 2.74 -37.21
C ILE A 301 4.33 1.69 -37.81
N TYR A 302 3.21 1.48 -37.13
CA TYR A 302 2.17 0.56 -37.60
C TYR A 302 1.21 1.16 -38.64
N ALA A 303 1.53 2.30 -39.24
CA ALA A 303 0.64 2.99 -40.20
C ALA A 303 0.28 2.14 -41.41
N TYR A 304 1.09 1.14 -41.77
CA TYR A 304 0.89 0.23 -42.89
C TYR A 304 0.04 -1.01 -42.57
N TYR A 305 -0.35 -1.23 -41.32
CA TYR A 305 -1.19 -2.36 -40.95
C TYR A 305 -2.67 -2.03 -41.15
N PRO A 306 -3.49 -3.00 -41.62
CA PRO A 306 -4.91 -2.77 -41.86
C PRO A 306 -5.63 -2.41 -40.55
N ARG A 307 -6.47 -1.38 -40.60
CA ARG A 307 -7.34 -0.98 -39.51
C ARG A 307 -8.68 -1.68 -39.67
N ILE A 308 -8.99 -2.58 -38.73
CA ILE A 308 -10.33 -3.17 -38.64
C ILE A 308 -11.23 -2.14 -37.98
N THR A 309 -12.19 -1.62 -38.72
CA THR A 309 -13.10 -0.57 -38.26
C THR A 309 -14.54 -1.05 -38.38
N HIS A 310 -15.29 -1.01 -37.29
CA HIS A 310 -16.71 -1.28 -37.23
C HIS A 310 -17.45 -0.09 -36.65
N GLU A 311 -18.67 0.18 -37.08
CA GLU A 311 -19.52 1.19 -36.51
C GLU A 311 -20.16 0.64 -35.23
N ILE A 312 -20.04 1.38 -34.09
CA ILE A 312 -20.75 1.06 -32.85
C ILE A 312 -22.12 1.73 -32.87
N ASN A 313 -22.15 3.02 -33.17
CA ASN A 313 -23.36 3.83 -33.30
C ASN A 313 -23.07 5.11 -34.09
N GLU A 314 -24.03 6.04 -34.17
CA GLU A 314 -23.90 7.31 -34.92
C GLU A 314 -22.69 8.18 -34.46
N TYR A 315 -22.15 7.97 -33.24
CA TYR A 315 -21.09 8.80 -32.65
C TYR A 315 -19.73 8.11 -32.60
N TYR A 316 -19.67 6.77 -32.56
CA TYR A 316 -18.46 6.02 -32.29
C TYR A 316 -18.16 4.91 -33.27
N TYR A 317 -16.85 4.65 -33.48
CA TYR A 317 -16.30 3.47 -34.16
C TYR A 317 -15.58 2.57 -33.15
N HIS A 318 -15.58 1.28 -33.45
CA HIS A 318 -14.62 0.32 -32.95
C HIS A 318 -13.41 0.26 -33.91
N ILE A 319 -12.21 0.49 -33.43
CA ILE A 319 -10.97 0.43 -34.21
C ILE A 319 -9.94 -0.39 -33.44
N ASN A 320 -9.60 -1.62 -33.89
CA ASN A 320 -8.60 -2.48 -33.27
C ASN A 320 -8.75 -2.56 -31.73
N HIS A 321 -9.92 -2.94 -31.24
CA HIS A 321 -10.28 -3.03 -29.81
C HIS A 321 -10.28 -1.67 -29.06
N GLN A 322 -10.32 -0.57 -29.77
CA GLN A 322 -10.44 0.78 -29.19
C GLN A 322 -11.71 1.46 -29.66
N ILE A 323 -12.32 2.26 -28.76
CA ILE A 323 -13.44 3.14 -29.15
C ILE A 323 -12.90 4.46 -29.65
N ALA A 324 -13.42 4.95 -30.77
CA ALA A 324 -13.04 6.22 -31.38
C ALA A 324 -14.27 7.07 -31.71
N ALA A 325 -14.21 8.36 -31.41
CA ALA A 325 -15.27 9.29 -31.79
C ALA A 325 -15.18 9.65 -33.28
N LYS A 326 -16.33 9.60 -33.99
CA LYS A 326 -16.46 10.05 -35.37
C LYS A 326 -16.17 11.55 -35.50
N ASN A 327 -16.68 12.35 -34.56
CA ASN A 327 -16.39 13.78 -34.42
C ASN A 327 -15.76 14.06 -33.06
N LYS A 328 -14.51 14.56 -33.05
CA LYS A 328 -13.78 14.86 -31.81
C LYS A 328 -14.33 16.08 -31.05
N GLN A 329 -15.10 16.96 -31.71
CA GLN A 329 -15.74 18.11 -31.05
C GLN A 329 -17.00 17.72 -30.25
N ILE A 330 -17.45 16.46 -30.36
CA ILE A 330 -18.64 15.99 -29.67
C ILE A 330 -18.61 16.21 -28.17
N PHE A 331 -17.46 16.04 -27.53
CA PHE A 331 -17.29 16.17 -26.08
C PHE A 331 -17.45 17.60 -25.57
N THR A 332 -17.20 18.60 -26.43
CA THR A 332 -17.43 20.02 -26.12
C THR A 332 -18.81 20.49 -26.55
N GLN A 333 -19.35 19.93 -27.63
CA GLN A 333 -20.66 20.30 -28.15
C GLN A 333 -21.80 19.62 -27.38
N LYS A 334 -21.56 18.38 -26.95
CA LYS A 334 -22.52 17.52 -26.24
C LYS A 334 -21.82 16.89 -25.04
N PRO A 335 -21.74 17.56 -23.86
CA PRO A 335 -21.01 17.09 -22.69
C PRO A 335 -21.47 15.72 -22.15
N GLU A 336 -22.71 15.30 -22.44
CA GLU A 336 -23.23 13.97 -22.12
C GLU A 336 -22.37 12.84 -22.70
N HIS A 337 -21.64 13.06 -23.79
CA HIS A 337 -20.71 12.11 -24.37
C HIS A 337 -19.41 11.92 -23.57
N ILE A 338 -19.16 12.79 -22.57
CA ILE A 338 -18.07 12.55 -21.63
C ILE A 338 -18.30 11.27 -20.84
N PHE A 339 -19.50 11.05 -20.35
CA PHE A 339 -19.90 9.77 -19.76
C PHE A 339 -20.26 8.75 -20.84
N GLY A 340 -20.90 9.15 -21.92
CA GLY A 340 -21.40 8.27 -22.98
C GLY A 340 -20.31 7.38 -23.60
N ILE A 341 -19.13 7.90 -23.91
CA ILE A 341 -18.03 7.09 -24.48
C ILE A 341 -17.53 6.05 -23.48
N VAL A 342 -17.52 6.36 -22.18
CA VAL A 342 -17.10 5.44 -21.13
C VAL A 342 -18.17 4.37 -20.88
N GLN A 343 -19.46 4.71 -21.02
CA GLN A 343 -20.56 3.73 -20.99
C GLN A 343 -20.47 2.73 -22.13
N GLU A 344 -20.16 3.20 -23.36
CA GLU A 344 -19.94 2.31 -24.48
C GLU A 344 -18.73 1.38 -24.27
N LEU A 345 -17.61 1.93 -23.73
CA LEU A 345 -16.45 1.12 -23.35
C LEU A 345 -16.81 0.05 -22.30
N GLN A 346 -17.71 0.36 -21.38
CA GLN A 346 -18.15 -0.56 -20.32
C GLN A 346 -19.10 -1.67 -20.85
N ARG A 347 -19.93 -1.35 -21.85
CA ARG A 347 -20.91 -2.28 -22.43
C ARG A 347 -20.28 -3.31 -23.38
N HIS A 348 -19.18 -2.93 -24.04
CA HIS A 348 -18.53 -3.73 -25.06
C HIS A 348 -17.26 -4.40 -24.53
N ASN A 349 -17.29 -5.67 -24.20
CA ASN A 349 -16.18 -6.42 -23.62
C ASN A 349 -14.96 -6.58 -24.54
N ASP A 350 -15.12 -6.38 -25.84
CA ASP A 350 -14.08 -6.41 -26.87
C ASP A 350 -13.35 -5.06 -27.01
N LEU A 351 -13.86 -4.01 -26.35
CA LEU A 351 -13.20 -2.70 -26.26
C LEU A 351 -12.30 -2.64 -25.02
N HIS A 352 -11.03 -2.32 -25.21
CA HIS A 352 -10.05 -2.30 -24.12
C HIS A 352 -9.61 -0.88 -23.74
N SER A 353 -9.75 0.09 -24.65
CA SER A 353 -9.32 1.48 -24.42
C SER A 353 -10.00 2.47 -25.36
N ILE A 354 -9.79 3.76 -25.09
CA ILE A 354 -10.19 4.87 -25.98
C ILE A 354 -9.02 5.16 -26.93
N ALA A 355 -9.32 5.33 -28.21
CA ALA A 355 -8.32 5.66 -29.23
C ALA A 355 -7.59 6.98 -28.89
N PRO A 356 -6.26 7.08 -29.11
CA PRO A 356 -5.44 8.16 -28.53
C PRO A 356 -5.90 9.57 -28.88
N GLN A 357 -6.30 9.80 -30.12
CA GLN A 357 -6.80 11.13 -30.55
C GLN A 357 -8.18 11.46 -29.98
N THR A 358 -9.02 10.46 -29.76
CA THR A 358 -10.32 10.59 -29.09
C THR A 358 -10.11 10.83 -27.60
N LEU A 359 -9.22 10.10 -26.98
CA LEU A 359 -8.84 10.26 -25.57
C LEU A 359 -8.32 11.68 -25.30
N ARG A 360 -7.48 12.20 -26.18
CA ARG A 360 -6.99 13.58 -26.10
C ARG A 360 -8.12 14.59 -26.19
N ALA A 361 -9.04 14.43 -27.15
CA ALA A 361 -10.17 15.32 -27.32
C ALA A 361 -11.12 15.28 -26.10
N TRP A 362 -11.39 14.09 -25.62
CA TRP A 362 -12.18 13.83 -24.43
C TRP A 362 -11.56 14.49 -23.19
N TRP A 363 -10.26 14.25 -22.95
CA TRP A 363 -9.55 14.83 -21.82
C TRP A 363 -9.49 16.37 -21.87
N ASN A 364 -9.27 16.96 -23.04
CA ASN A 364 -9.31 18.41 -23.21
C ASN A 364 -10.70 18.98 -22.90
N ALA A 365 -11.78 18.27 -23.27
CA ALA A 365 -13.14 18.69 -22.91
C ALA A 365 -13.38 18.64 -21.40
N VAL A 366 -12.87 17.59 -20.72
CA VAL A 366 -12.97 17.43 -19.26
C VAL A 366 -12.33 18.61 -18.52
N GLN A 367 -11.21 19.16 -19.01
CA GLN A 367 -10.55 20.30 -18.38
C GLN A 367 -11.44 21.57 -18.34
N ASN A 368 -12.39 21.69 -19.26
CA ASN A 368 -13.28 22.83 -19.39
C ASN A 368 -14.65 22.61 -18.74
N LEU A 369 -14.88 21.49 -18.03
CA LEU A 369 -16.12 21.26 -17.30
C LEU A 369 -16.26 22.21 -16.14
N ASN A 370 -17.49 22.71 -15.95
CA ASN A 370 -17.93 23.55 -14.84
C ASN A 370 -18.99 22.80 -13.99
N ASP A 371 -19.55 23.48 -13.01
CA ASP A 371 -20.54 22.94 -12.07
C ASP A 371 -21.85 22.51 -12.77
N ASP A 372 -22.15 23.03 -13.98
CA ASP A 372 -23.33 22.62 -14.74
C ASP A 372 -23.26 21.16 -15.14
N PHE A 373 -22.06 20.60 -15.22
CA PHE A 373 -21.89 19.17 -15.53
C PHE A 373 -22.49 18.27 -14.43
N TYR A 374 -22.30 18.59 -13.15
CA TYR A 374 -22.96 17.90 -12.04
C TYR A 374 -24.46 18.17 -11.98
N ASN A 375 -24.87 19.41 -12.24
CA ASN A 375 -26.26 19.83 -12.10
C ASN A 375 -27.20 19.32 -13.20
N ASN A 376 -26.67 18.73 -14.25
CA ASN A 376 -27.45 18.19 -15.36
C ASN A 376 -28.05 16.81 -15.03
N GLU A 377 -29.36 16.66 -15.17
CA GLU A 377 -30.10 15.45 -14.87
C GLU A 377 -29.65 14.24 -15.74
N THR A 378 -29.35 14.47 -17.01
CA THR A 378 -28.86 13.42 -17.92
C THR A 378 -27.53 12.85 -17.40
N HIS A 379 -26.62 13.72 -16.95
CA HIS A 379 -25.32 13.27 -16.43
C HIS A 379 -25.48 12.51 -15.11
N ARG A 380 -26.43 12.89 -14.25
CA ARG A 380 -26.74 12.18 -13.00
C ARG A 380 -27.26 10.77 -13.28
N ILE A 381 -28.17 10.64 -14.23
CA ILE A 381 -28.66 9.33 -14.68
C ILE A 381 -27.51 8.49 -15.23
N GLN A 382 -26.68 9.05 -16.12
CA GLN A 382 -25.54 8.36 -16.70
C GLN A 382 -24.53 7.89 -15.65
N PHE A 383 -24.28 8.72 -14.62
CA PHE A 383 -23.37 8.36 -13.53
C PHE A 383 -23.87 7.16 -12.74
N LEU A 384 -25.15 7.13 -12.37
CA LEU A 384 -25.76 5.97 -11.69
C LEU A 384 -25.71 4.70 -12.55
N GLN A 385 -25.90 4.83 -13.86
CA GLN A 385 -25.86 3.69 -14.79
C GLN A 385 -24.53 2.96 -14.79
N PHE A 386 -23.39 3.64 -14.48
CA PHE A 386 -22.10 2.96 -14.35
C PHE A 386 -22.11 1.84 -13.31
N PHE A 387 -22.86 2.02 -12.23
CA PHE A 387 -22.97 1.03 -11.15
C PHE A 387 -24.03 -0.04 -11.41
N GLN A 388 -24.95 0.21 -12.32
CA GLN A 388 -26.06 -0.70 -12.68
C GLN A 388 -25.72 -1.66 -13.84
N ILE A 389 -24.78 -1.31 -14.72
CA ILE A 389 -24.38 -2.13 -15.89
C ILE A 389 -23.79 -3.49 -15.48
N GLY A 390 -23.29 -3.62 -14.27
CA GLY A 390 -22.85 -4.90 -13.71
C GLY A 390 -21.44 -5.36 -14.13
N THR A 391 -20.84 -4.81 -15.20
CA THR A 391 -19.49 -5.13 -15.68
C THR A 391 -18.61 -3.87 -15.72
N GLY A 392 -17.30 -4.02 -15.74
CA GLY A 392 -16.36 -2.91 -15.99
C GLY A 392 -16.32 -1.76 -14.98
N ILE A 393 -17.09 -1.78 -13.87
CA ILE A 393 -17.25 -0.66 -12.92
C ILE A 393 -15.90 -0.14 -12.41
N THR A 394 -15.01 -1.04 -11.97
CA THR A 394 -13.70 -0.65 -11.44
C THR A 394 -12.83 0.02 -12.51
N HIS A 395 -12.84 -0.51 -13.74
CA HIS A 395 -12.10 0.08 -14.85
C HIS A 395 -12.63 1.48 -15.17
N THR A 396 -13.95 1.62 -15.24
CA THR A 396 -14.65 2.89 -15.47
C THR A 396 -14.25 3.93 -14.41
N MET A 397 -14.40 3.62 -13.12
CA MET A 397 -14.09 4.56 -12.04
C MET A 397 -12.61 4.95 -12.03
N ARG A 398 -11.69 4.00 -12.29
CA ARG A 398 -10.27 4.30 -12.44
C ARG A 398 -9.96 5.22 -13.61
N LEU A 399 -10.62 5.00 -14.75
CA LEU A 399 -10.47 5.87 -15.92
C LEU A 399 -10.97 7.28 -15.61
N LEU A 400 -12.17 7.42 -15.03
CA LEU A 400 -12.75 8.69 -14.63
C LEU A 400 -11.88 9.41 -13.59
N ASN A 401 -11.32 8.67 -12.61
CA ASN A 401 -10.37 9.24 -11.63
C ASN A 401 -9.08 9.68 -12.31
N LEU A 402 -8.46 8.82 -13.14
CA LEU A 402 -7.20 9.11 -13.79
C LEU A 402 -7.27 10.43 -14.57
N TYR A 403 -8.33 10.64 -15.35
CA TYR A 403 -8.49 11.83 -16.20
C TYR A 403 -9.20 13.00 -15.52
N GLY A 404 -9.48 12.91 -14.22
CA GLY A 404 -10.02 14.00 -13.41
C GLY A 404 -11.52 14.25 -13.59
N VAL A 405 -12.25 13.34 -14.24
CA VAL A 405 -13.71 13.47 -14.41
C VAL A 405 -14.43 13.35 -13.08
N LEU A 406 -14.00 12.42 -12.19
CA LEU A 406 -14.59 12.30 -10.85
C LEU A 406 -14.41 13.58 -10.04
N ALA A 407 -13.23 14.20 -10.10
CA ALA A 407 -12.96 15.46 -9.40
C ALA A 407 -13.79 16.66 -9.94
N LYS A 408 -14.19 16.61 -11.22
CA LYS A 408 -15.07 17.60 -11.83
C LYS A 408 -16.55 17.32 -11.55
N TYR A 409 -16.93 16.06 -11.45
CA TYR A 409 -18.30 15.64 -11.20
C TYR A 409 -18.65 15.65 -9.72
N LEU A 410 -17.78 15.16 -8.85
CA LEU A 410 -17.92 15.15 -7.40
C LEU A 410 -16.92 16.15 -6.79
N PRO A 411 -17.33 17.39 -6.45
CA PRO A 411 -16.37 18.41 -5.96
C PRO A 411 -15.58 17.98 -4.73
N ASP A 412 -16.18 17.16 -3.87
CA ASP A 412 -15.51 16.63 -2.68
C ASP A 412 -14.43 15.60 -3.01
N TRP A 413 -14.51 14.95 -4.17
CA TRP A 413 -13.48 14.03 -4.66
C TRP A 413 -12.15 14.73 -4.95
N ASP A 414 -12.16 15.97 -5.46
CA ASP A 414 -10.91 16.73 -5.73
C ASP A 414 -10.09 16.97 -4.46
N LYS A 415 -10.75 17.06 -3.30
CA LYS A 415 -10.08 17.26 -2.01
C LYS A 415 -9.27 16.06 -1.58
N ILE A 416 -9.68 14.86 -1.97
CA ILE A 416 -9.04 13.59 -1.59
C ILE A 416 -8.08 13.06 -2.64
N VAL A 417 -8.03 13.62 -3.85
CA VAL A 417 -7.10 13.17 -4.91
C VAL A 417 -5.65 13.35 -4.48
N GLY A 418 -4.94 12.22 -4.37
CA GLY A 418 -3.54 12.18 -3.93
C GLY A 418 -3.35 12.58 -2.46
N LEU A 419 -4.41 12.62 -1.66
CA LEU A 419 -4.32 12.88 -0.22
C LEU A 419 -3.80 11.62 0.48
N LEU A 420 -2.66 11.74 1.14
CA LEU A 420 -2.18 10.72 2.06
C LEU A 420 -2.75 10.96 3.45
N GLN A 421 -3.26 9.90 4.05
CA GLN A 421 -3.43 9.88 5.50
C GLN A 421 -2.18 9.31 6.16
N HIS A 422 -1.66 10.04 7.13
CA HIS A 422 -0.55 9.59 7.97
C HIS A 422 -1.05 8.66 9.07
N ASP A 423 -1.88 7.69 8.71
CA ASP A 423 -2.05 6.52 9.54
C ASP A 423 -1.28 5.36 8.87
N LEU A 424 -0.75 4.51 9.68
CA LEU A 424 0.06 3.36 9.27
C LEU A 424 -0.73 2.28 8.52
N PHE A 425 -2.02 2.50 8.30
CA PHE A 425 -2.94 1.55 7.72
C PHE A 425 -3.03 1.66 6.21
N HIS A 426 -3.10 2.89 5.71
CA HIS A 426 -3.32 3.16 4.30
C HIS A 426 -2.00 3.19 3.55
N ILE A 427 -1.78 2.21 2.67
CA ILE A 427 -0.63 2.20 1.75
C ILE A 427 -0.93 2.99 0.46
N TYR A 428 -2.16 3.47 0.29
CA TYR A 428 -2.65 4.20 -0.87
C TYR A 428 -3.15 5.59 -0.48
N PRO A 429 -3.08 6.59 -1.39
CA PRO A 429 -3.88 7.82 -1.26
C PRO A 429 -5.37 7.50 -1.14
N VAL A 430 -6.13 8.41 -0.53
CA VAL A 430 -7.56 8.20 -0.22
C VAL A 430 -8.39 7.87 -1.46
N ASP A 431 -8.18 8.56 -2.58
CA ASP A 431 -8.89 8.29 -3.83
C ASP A 431 -8.61 6.90 -4.39
N ASP A 432 -7.37 6.42 -4.29
CA ASP A 432 -7.02 5.06 -4.72
C ASP A 432 -7.44 3.98 -3.72
N HIS A 433 -7.40 4.26 -2.41
CA HIS A 433 -8.00 3.40 -1.39
C HIS A 433 -9.48 3.14 -1.73
N ILE A 434 -10.26 4.18 -1.94
CA ILE A 434 -11.67 4.07 -2.34
C ILE A 434 -11.84 3.17 -3.58
N LEU A 435 -11.00 3.36 -4.61
CA LEU A 435 -11.05 2.54 -5.83
C LEU A 435 -10.57 1.09 -5.59
N MET A 436 -9.71 0.86 -4.60
CA MET A 436 -9.33 -0.50 -4.17
C MET A 436 -10.47 -1.18 -3.41
N VAL A 437 -11.17 -0.47 -2.53
CA VAL A 437 -12.38 -0.97 -1.85
C VAL A 437 -13.44 -1.33 -2.89
N LEU A 438 -13.69 -0.47 -3.87
CA LEU A 438 -14.61 -0.75 -4.98
C LEU A 438 -14.20 -2.00 -5.79
N ARG A 439 -12.90 -2.16 -6.04
CA ARG A 439 -12.39 -3.38 -6.69
C ARG A 439 -12.66 -4.63 -5.85
N ASN A 440 -12.40 -4.55 -4.55
CA ASN A 440 -12.57 -5.69 -3.66
C ASN A 440 -14.03 -6.10 -3.57
N ILE A 441 -14.96 -5.16 -3.38
CA ILE A 441 -16.39 -5.45 -3.32
C ILE A 441 -16.92 -5.99 -4.66
N ARG A 442 -16.39 -5.51 -5.78
CA ARG A 442 -16.71 -6.05 -7.11
C ARG A 442 -16.23 -7.49 -7.28
N ARG A 443 -15.05 -7.85 -6.75
CA ARG A 443 -14.54 -9.24 -6.80
C ARG A 443 -15.45 -10.22 -6.08
N LEU A 444 -16.07 -9.81 -4.98
CA LEU A 444 -17.05 -10.64 -4.26
C LEU A 444 -18.30 -10.99 -5.11
N ALA A 445 -18.64 -10.15 -6.08
CA ALA A 445 -19.76 -10.37 -6.99
C ALA A 445 -19.41 -11.19 -8.23
N ILE A 446 -18.16 -11.65 -8.39
CA ILE A 446 -17.68 -12.36 -9.58
C ILE A 446 -17.37 -13.81 -9.21
N ASP A 447 -18.09 -14.76 -9.81
CA ASP A 447 -18.01 -16.19 -9.47
C ASP A 447 -16.60 -16.77 -9.55
N THR A 448 -15.80 -16.36 -10.53
CA THR A 448 -14.41 -16.84 -10.69
C THR A 448 -13.50 -16.44 -9.52
N HIS A 449 -13.90 -15.48 -8.71
CA HIS A 449 -13.18 -15.01 -7.52
C HIS A 449 -13.80 -15.46 -6.20
N SER A 450 -14.91 -16.21 -6.21
CA SER A 450 -15.63 -16.64 -4.99
C SER A 450 -14.77 -17.48 -4.05
N HIS A 451 -13.76 -18.17 -4.58
CA HIS A 451 -12.81 -18.97 -3.80
C HIS A 451 -11.92 -18.14 -2.86
N GLU A 452 -11.75 -16.84 -3.12
CA GLU A 452 -10.93 -15.96 -2.28
C GLU A 452 -11.63 -15.66 -0.93
N PHE A 453 -12.94 -15.51 -0.95
CA PHE A 453 -13.79 -15.18 0.21
C PHE A 453 -15.16 -15.86 0.06
N PRO A 454 -15.24 -17.17 0.28
CA PRO A 454 -16.46 -17.94 -0.01
C PRO A 454 -17.70 -17.40 0.72
N PHE A 455 -17.55 -17.07 2.01
CA PHE A 455 -18.66 -16.57 2.81
C PHE A 455 -19.14 -15.19 2.33
N ALA A 456 -18.24 -14.22 2.20
CA ALA A 456 -18.59 -12.89 1.69
C ALA A 456 -19.15 -12.94 0.27
N SER A 457 -18.62 -13.80 -0.61
CA SER A 457 -19.13 -13.97 -1.97
C SER A 457 -20.54 -14.55 -1.99
N SER A 458 -20.84 -15.52 -1.11
CA SER A 458 -22.22 -16.07 -1.01
C SER A 458 -23.23 -15.00 -0.57
N LEU A 459 -22.87 -14.16 0.39
CA LEU A 459 -23.68 -13.02 0.82
C LEU A 459 -23.87 -12.00 -0.31
N MET A 460 -22.79 -11.67 -1.04
CA MET A 460 -22.86 -10.73 -2.16
C MET A 460 -23.71 -11.21 -3.31
N GLN A 461 -23.74 -12.51 -3.59
CA GLN A 461 -24.60 -13.09 -4.63
C GLN A 461 -26.08 -12.88 -4.28
N GLY A 462 -26.46 -13.10 -3.02
CA GLY A 462 -27.82 -12.91 -2.52
C GLY A 462 -28.24 -11.48 -2.20
N PHE A 463 -27.33 -10.50 -2.35
CA PHE A 463 -27.62 -9.11 -2.03
C PHE A 463 -28.16 -8.35 -3.25
N ASP A 464 -29.37 -7.83 -3.18
CA ASP A 464 -30.07 -7.21 -4.33
C ASP A 464 -29.55 -5.80 -4.62
N LYS A 465 -29.28 -4.99 -3.60
CA LYS A 465 -28.90 -3.58 -3.73
C LYS A 465 -27.38 -3.37 -3.97
N LYS A 466 -26.77 -4.17 -4.84
CA LYS A 466 -25.32 -4.13 -5.12
C LYS A 466 -24.84 -2.72 -5.50
N TYR A 467 -25.63 -1.97 -6.25
CA TYR A 467 -25.26 -0.62 -6.67
C TYR A 467 -25.13 0.37 -5.50
N VAL A 468 -25.95 0.19 -4.44
CA VAL A 468 -25.85 0.99 -3.21
C VAL A 468 -24.53 0.70 -2.50
N LEU A 469 -24.11 -0.57 -2.44
CA LEU A 469 -22.80 -0.94 -1.90
C LEU A 469 -21.64 -0.30 -2.68
N TYR A 470 -21.74 -0.26 -4.03
CA TYR A 470 -20.72 0.40 -4.85
C TYR A 470 -20.67 1.91 -4.59
N LEU A 471 -21.84 2.56 -4.45
CA LEU A 471 -21.91 3.96 -4.05
C LEU A 471 -21.35 4.17 -2.64
N ALA A 472 -21.66 3.29 -1.69
CA ALA A 472 -21.12 3.37 -0.34
C ALA A 472 -19.58 3.31 -0.34
N THR A 473 -18.97 2.49 -1.23
CA THR A 473 -17.49 2.53 -1.37
C THR A 473 -16.96 3.87 -1.86
N ILE A 474 -17.72 4.60 -2.69
CA ILE A 474 -17.30 5.93 -3.17
C ILE A 474 -17.38 6.97 -2.05
N PHE A 475 -18.36 6.83 -1.16
CA PHE A 475 -18.68 7.87 -0.18
C PHE A 475 -18.13 7.62 1.23
N HIS A 476 -17.75 6.38 1.61
CA HIS A 476 -17.38 6.07 3.00
C HIS A 476 -16.25 6.96 3.53
N ASP A 477 -15.28 7.31 2.67
CA ASP A 477 -14.10 8.09 3.00
C ASP A 477 -14.02 9.44 2.26
N ILE A 478 -15.05 9.86 1.54
CA ILE A 478 -15.02 11.07 0.69
C ILE A 478 -14.78 12.37 1.47
N ALA A 479 -15.10 12.36 2.75
CA ALA A 479 -14.92 13.52 3.63
C ALA A 479 -13.58 13.55 4.36
N LYS A 480 -12.68 12.60 4.10
CA LYS A 480 -11.33 12.62 4.65
C LYS A 480 -10.56 13.89 4.23
N GLY A 481 -9.66 14.36 5.10
CA GLY A 481 -8.94 15.61 4.88
C GLY A 481 -9.74 16.89 5.21
N ARG A 482 -10.97 16.78 5.69
CA ARG A 482 -11.75 17.86 6.29
C ARG A 482 -11.56 17.85 7.81
N ASN A 483 -11.68 19.02 8.44
CA ASN A 483 -11.65 19.10 9.91
C ASN A 483 -12.92 18.47 10.49
N GLY A 484 -12.77 17.46 11.36
CA GLY A 484 -13.88 16.78 12.03
C GLY A 484 -13.94 15.28 11.74
N ASP A 485 -15.00 14.64 12.20
CA ASP A 485 -15.29 13.23 11.98
C ASP A 485 -15.72 13.02 10.52
N HIS A 486 -14.89 12.36 9.73
CA HIS A 486 -15.13 12.16 8.31
C HIS A 486 -16.38 11.30 8.02
N ALA A 487 -16.72 10.35 8.91
CA ALA A 487 -17.91 9.53 8.73
C ALA A 487 -19.17 10.39 8.84
N LYS A 488 -19.26 11.23 9.88
CA LYS A 488 -20.40 12.16 10.06
C LYS A 488 -20.49 13.21 8.95
N LEU A 489 -19.35 13.75 8.52
CA LEU A 489 -19.30 14.70 7.40
C LEU A 489 -19.73 14.04 6.08
N GLY A 490 -19.30 12.81 5.84
CA GLY A 490 -19.65 12.02 4.66
C GLY A 490 -21.14 11.71 4.54
N VAL A 491 -21.86 11.59 5.66
CA VAL A 491 -23.32 11.40 5.67
C VAL A 491 -24.04 12.52 4.95
N ALA A 492 -23.65 13.78 5.20
CA ALA A 492 -24.27 14.92 4.53
C ALA A 492 -24.04 14.89 3.01
N ASP A 493 -22.84 14.48 2.57
CA ASP A 493 -22.52 14.36 1.15
C ASP A 493 -23.29 13.21 0.50
N ALA A 494 -23.40 12.06 1.17
CA ALA A 494 -24.18 10.91 0.70
C ALA A 494 -25.67 11.24 0.56
N LYS A 495 -26.26 11.92 1.56
CA LYS A 495 -27.67 12.35 1.53
C LYS A 495 -27.93 13.35 0.39
N ARG A 496 -27.03 14.34 0.21
CA ARG A 496 -27.11 15.29 -0.89
C ARG A 496 -27.06 14.56 -2.23
N PHE A 497 -26.10 13.66 -2.41
CA PHE A 497 -25.96 12.87 -3.62
C PHE A 497 -27.22 12.03 -3.89
N ALA A 498 -27.74 11.33 -2.88
CA ALA A 498 -28.96 10.52 -3.02
C ALA A 498 -30.17 11.37 -3.48
N ALA A 499 -30.37 12.54 -2.87
CA ALA A 499 -31.43 13.47 -3.24
C ALA A 499 -31.25 14.00 -4.67
N ASP A 500 -30.05 14.49 -5.02
CA ASP A 500 -29.72 15.05 -6.32
C ASP A 500 -29.87 14.04 -7.46
N HIS A 501 -29.54 12.76 -7.19
CA HIS A 501 -29.64 11.65 -8.16
C HIS A 501 -30.98 10.91 -8.10
N LYS A 502 -31.93 11.39 -7.28
CA LYS A 502 -33.27 10.81 -7.12
C LYS A 502 -33.23 9.30 -6.80
N LEU A 503 -32.34 8.89 -5.88
CA LEU A 503 -32.33 7.51 -5.41
C LEU A 503 -33.65 7.20 -4.70
N PRO A 504 -34.15 5.95 -4.73
CA PRO A 504 -35.22 5.52 -3.84
C PRO A 504 -34.89 5.86 -2.38
N GLU A 505 -35.87 6.28 -1.59
CA GLU A 505 -35.68 6.75 -0.22
C GLU A 505 -34.89 5.73 0.62
N ASN A 506 -35.36 4.48 0.64
CA ASN A 506 -34.69 3.39 1.38
C ASN A 506 -33.24 3.16 0.93
N ASP A 507 -32.92 3.39 -0.34
CA ASP A 507 -31.56 3.19 -0.87
C ASP A 507 -30.65 4.38 -0.49
N GLY A 508 -31.22 5.60 -0.49
CA GLY A 508 -30.51 6.78 0.00
C GLY A 508 -30.24 6.72 1.51
N GLU A 509 -31.19 6.20 2.30
CA GLU A 509 -31.03 5.97 3.73
C GLU A 509 -29.96 4.90 4.00
N LEU A 510 -29.99 3.77 3.28
CA LEU A 510 -28.98 2.72 3.40
C LEU A 510 -27.58 3.24 3.05
N LEU A 511 -27.46 4.03 1.96
CA LEU A 511 -26.21 4.66 1.56
C LEU A 511 -25.64 5.54 2.67
N ALA A 512 -26.45 6.47 3.21
CA ALA A 512 -26.07 7.38 4.27
C ALA A 512 -25.68 6.65 5.56
N TRP A 513 -26.46 5.63 5.92
CA TRP A 513 -26.20 4.78 7.09
C TRP A 513 -24.89 3.99 6.95
N LEU A 514 -24.61 3.42 5.77
CA LEU A 514 -23.33 2.72 5.50
C LEU A 514 -22.13 3.66 5.63
N VAL A 515 -22.24 4.90 5.17
CA VAL A 515 -21.18 5.91 5.33
C VAL A 515 -20.95 6.26 6.80
N GLU A 516 -22.02 6.39 7.59
CA GLU A 516 -21.95 6.72 9.02
C GLU A 516 -21.29 5.60 9.83
N TYR A 517 -21.67 4.35 9.55
CA TYR A 517 -21.31 3.21 10.38
C TYR A 517 -20.26 2.28 9.75
N HIS A 518 -19.57 2.69 8.67
CA HIS A 518 -18.63 1.82 7.95
C HIS A 518 -17.52 1.23 8.84
N LEU A 519 -17.12 1.92 9.92
CA LEU A 519 -16.14 1.46 10.89
C LEU A 519 -16.70 0.57 12.00
N LEU A 520 -18.05 0.58 12.21
CA LEU A 520 -18.70 -0.04 13.37
C LEU A 520 -18.37 -1.54 13.45
N PHE A 521 -18.57 -2.27 12.35
CA PHE A 521 -18.35 -3.72 12.33
C PHE A 521 -16.92 -4.09 12.68
N SER A 522 -15.96 -3.37 12.11
CA SER A 522 -14.54 -3.56 12.38
C SER A 522 -14.16 -3.26 13.82
N VAL A 523 -14.71 -2.17 14.38
CA VAL A 523 -14.47 -1.78 15.78
C VAL A 523 -15.03 -2.82 16.75
N VAL A 524 -16.28 -3.25 16.57
CA VAL A 524 -16.90 -4.26 17.45
C VAL A 524 -16.16 -5.59 17.36
N ALA A 525 -15.90 -6.09 16.14
CA ALA A 525 -15.23 -7.36 15.96
C ALA A 525 -13.81 -7.39 16.55
N GLN A 526 -13.05 -6.30 16.39
CA GLN A 526 -11.64 -6.26 16.78
C GLN A 526 -11.40 -5.73 18.21
N LYS A 527 -12.34 -4.94 18.80
CA LYS A 527 -12.11 -4.26 20.09
C LYS A 527 -13.04 -4.71 21.21
N GLN A 528 -14.15 -5.42 20.92
CA GLN A 528 -15.13 -5.80 21.93
C GLN A 528 -15.24 -7.32 22.05
N ASP A 529 -15.79 -7.81 23.15
CA ASP A 529 -16.05 -9.24 23.33
C ASP A 529 -17.31 -9.65 22.55
N ILE A 530 -17.09 -10.24 21.36
CA ILE A 530 -18.15 -10.68 20.46
C ILE A 530 -18.94 -11.91 20.96
N HIS A 531 -18.55 -12.48 22.09
CA HIS A 531 -19.28 -13.56 22.77
C HIS A 531 -20.19 -13.05 23.90
N ASP A 532 -20.06 -11.76 24.25
CA ASP A 532 -20.92 -11.11 25.23
C ASP A 532 -22.28 -10.75 24.60
N PRO A 533 -23.42 -11.31 25.10
CA PRO A 533 -24.75 -11.02 24.58
C PRO A 533 -25.10 -9.53 24.56
N GLU A 534 -24.66 -8.75 25.56
CA GLU A 534 -24.93 -7.33 25.66
C GLU A 534 -24.23 -6.53 24.54
N ILE A 535 -23.02 -6.95 24.13
CA ILE A 535 -22.31 -6.35 23.01
C ILE A 535 -23.05 -6.64 21.69
N ILE A 536 -23.53 -7.87 21.49
CA ILE A 536 -24.31 -8.25 20.33
C ILE A 536 -25.63 -7.48 20.27
N GLU A 537 -26.32 -7.34 21.42
CA GLU A 537 -27.56 -6.57 21.52
C GLU A 537 -27.32 -5.09 21.12
N LYS A 538 -26.33 -4.42 21.74
CA LYS A 538 -25.98 -3.03 21.42
C LYS A 538 -25.60 -2.85 19.94
N PHE A 539 -24.88 -3.80 19.37
CA PHE A 539 -24.55 -3.81 17.95
C PHE A 539 -25.81 -3.94 17.08
N CYS A 540 -26.72 -4.88 17.43
CA CYS A 540 -27.96 -5.12 16.68
C CYS A 540 -28.99 -4.00 16.84
N GLN A 541 -28.98 -3.23 17.94
CA GLN A 541 -29.77 -2.00 18.06
C GLN A 541 -29.41 -0.93 17.03
N ILE A 542 -28.15 -0.91 16.58
CA ILE A 542 -27.69 0.01 15.53
C ILE A 542 -27.90 -0.59 14.13
N VAL A 543 -27.60 -1.89 13.96
CA VAL A 543 -27.66 -2.57 12.64
C VAL A 543 -29.09 -2.97 12.25
N ASP A 544 -30.00 -3.12 13.15
CA ASP A 544 -31.46 -3.28 13.13
C ASP A 544 -32.08 -4.21 12.04
N SER A 545 -31.36 -4.59 11.01
CA SER A 545 -31.88 -5.42 9.90
C SER A 545 -30.80 -6.29 9.26
N THR A 546 -31.22 -7.41 8.68
CA THR A 546 -30.34 -8.32 7.93
C THR A 546 -29.74 -7.63 6.70
N GLU A 547 -30.48 -6.73 6.05
CA GLU A 547 -29.97 -5.96 4.90
C GLU A 547 -28.77 -5.11 5.29
N LYS A 548 -28.87 -4.34 6.38
CA LYS A 548 -27.79 -3.53 6.91
C LYS A 548 -26.61 -4.38 7.40
N LEU A 549 -26.91 -5.52 8.07
CA LEU A 549 -25.87 -6.45 8.53
C LEU A 549 -25.02 -6.98 7.38
N VAL A 550 -25.67 -7.48 6.32
CA VAL A 550 -24.99 -8.00 5.13
C VAL A 550 -24.19 -6.89 4.43
N ALA A 551 -24.82 -5.73 4.21
CA ALA A 551 -24.18 -4.62 3.52
C ALA A 551 -22.93 -4.12 4.27
N LEU A 552 -23.03 -3.96 5.60
CA LEU A 552 -21.94 -3.48 6.43
C LEU A 552 -20.80 -4.51 6.52
N TYR A 553 -21.11 -5.81 6.63
CA TYR A 553 -20.11 -6.87 6.60
C TYR A 553 -19.32 -6.86 5.28
N LEU A 554 -20.01 -6.81 4.13
CA LEU A 554 -19.38 -6.78 2.82
C LEU A 554 -18.49 -5.55 2.63
N LEU A 555 -18.97 -4.38 3.06
CA LEU A 555 -18.20 -3.14 3.00
C LEU A 555 -16.95 -3.23 3.90
N THR A 556 -17.08 -3.74 5.13
CA THR A 556 -15.97 -3.89 6.08
C THR A 556 -14.90 -4.84 5.55
N VAL A 557 -15.26 -6.01 4.98
CA VAL A 557 -14.31 -6.95 4.37
C VAL A 557 -13.56 -6.29 3.22
N ALA A 558 -14.26 -5.55 2.36
CA ALA A 558 -13.66 -4.88 1.22
C ALA A 558 -12.74 -3.73 1.64
N ASP A 559 -13.11 -2.98 2.68
CA ASP A 559 -12.36 -1.84 3.21
C ASP A 559 -11.04 -2.26 3.87
N ILE A 560 -11.08 -3.22 4.81
CA ILE A 560 -9.86 -3.75 5.45
C ILE A 560 -8.85 -4.22 4.40
N ARG A 561 -9.30 -4.91 3.36
CA ARG A 561 -8.45 -5.34 2.24
C ARG A 561 -8.00 -4.19 1.35
N GLY A 562 -8.80 -3.16 1.21
CA GLY A 562 -8.50 -1.96 0.44
C GLY A 562 -7.44 -1.09 1.11
N THR A 563 -7.37 -1.14 2.42
CA THR A 563 -6.41 -0.38 3.23
C THR A 563 -4.99 -0.93 3.06
N ASN A 564 -4.81 -2.23 3.31
CA ASN A 564 -3.55 -2.95 3.08
C ASN A 564 -3.83 -4.45 2.98
N PRO A 565 -3.53 -5.10 1.85
CA PRO A 565 -3.75 -6.55 1.68
C PRO A 565 -3.04 -7.43 2.72
N GLN A 566 -1.91 -6.97 3.28
CA GLN A 566 -1.15 -7.71 4.29
C GLN A 566 -1.78 -7.69 5.70
N ILE A 567 -2.74 -6.80 5.94
CA ILE A 567 -3.46 -6.73 7.23
C ILE A 567 -4.52 -7.84 7.34
N TRP A 568 -5.01 -8.36 6.23
CA TRP A 568 -6.00 -9.43 6.20
C TRP A 568 -5.34 -10.79 6.53
N ASN A 569 -5.91 -11.49 7.50
CA ASN A 569 -5.53 -12.86 7.87
C ASN A 569 -6.79 -13.69 8.21
N THR A 570 -6.62 -15.01 8.37
CA THR A 570 -7.74 -15.90 8.66
C THR A 570 -8.37 -15.64 10.03
N TRP A 571 -7.59 -15.17 11.00
CA TRP A 571 -8.09 -14.78 12.32
C TRP A 571 -9.10 -13.63 12.23
N LYS A 572 -8.77 -12.57 11.48
CA LYS A 572 -9.71 -11.44 11.27
C LYS A 572 -10.96 -11.88 10.52
N ALA A 573 -10.81 -12.74 9.50
CA ALA A 573 -11.95 -13.32 8.82
C ALA A 573 -12.89 -14.03 9.79
N GLN A 574 -12.34 -14.88 10.67
CA GLN A 574 -13.10 -15.63 11.67
C GLN A 574 -13.81 -14.70 12.67
N LEU A 575 -13.15 -13.64 13.16
CA LEU A 575 -13.77 -12.66 14.06
C LEU A 575 -14.99 -11.99 13.41
N LEU A 576 -14.84 -11.54 12.16
CA LEU A 576 -15.93 -10.89 11.43
C LEU A 576 -17.08 -11.86 11.15
N GLU A 577 -16.80 -13.11 10.77
CA GLU A 577 -17.82 -14.12 10.53
C GLU A 577 -18.56 -14.50 11.83
N THR A 578 -17.83 -14.63 12.95
CA THR A 578 -18.42 -14.93 14.25
C THR A 578 -19.40 -13.82 14.69
N LEU A 579 -19.00 -12.55 14.57
CA LEU A 579 -19.88 -11.42 14.86
C LEU A 579 -21.10 -11.41 13.93
N PHE A 580 -20.90 -11.67 12.62
CA PHE A 580 -21.99 -11.74 11.65
C PHE A 580 -23.01 -12.80 12.03
N GLN A 581 -22.56 -14.01 12.37
CA GLN A 581 -23.43 -15.12 12.72
C GLN A 581 -24.19 -14.88 14.03
N ALA A 582 -23.53 -14.28 15.04
CA ALA A 582 -24.16 -13.90 16.30
C ALA A 582 -25.24 -12.84 16.08
N ALA A 583 -24.94 -11.78 15.34
CA ALA A 583 -25.88 -10.73 15.00
C ALA A 583 -27.05 -11.24 14.14
N SER A 584 -26.76 -12.12 13.16
CA SER A 584 -27.80 -12.71 12.30
C SER A 584 -28.82 -13.52 13.11
N ARG A 585 -28.37 -14.33 14.08
CA ARG A 585 -29.26 -15.06 14.99
C ARG A 585 -30.10 -14.12 15.85
N TYR A 586 -29.49 -13.09 16.42
CA TYR A 586 -30.21 -12.10 17.21
C TYR A 586 -31.32 -11.40 16.40
N LEU A 587 -30.99 -10.96 15.17
CA LEU A 587 -31.96 -10.31 14.27
C LEU A 587 -33.06 -11.26 13.78
N ALA A 588 -32.81 -12.57 13.76
CA ALA A 588 -33.83 -13.60 13.49
C ALA A 588 -34.76 -13.84 14.69
N GLY A 589 -34.56 -13.14 15.82
CA GLY A 589 -35.39 -13.30 17.04
C GLY A 589 -34.91 -14.40 17.99
N GLU A 590 -33.76 -14.99 17.72
CA GLU A 590 -33.09 -15.88 18.65
C GLU A 590 -32.37 -15.02 19.69
N HIS A 591 -33.12 -14.61 20.73
CA HIS A 591 -32.51 -13.85 21.82
C HIS A 591 -31.37 -14.63 22.44
N ALA A 592 -30.24 -13.96 22.58
CA ALA A 592 -29.06 -14.55 23.22
C ALA A 592 -29.46 -15.06 24.60
N PRO A 593 -29.23 -16.33 24.91
CA PRO A 593 -29.61 -16.86 26.23
C PRO A 593 -28.84 -16.07 27.30
N ASN A 594 -29.52 -15.79 28.43
CA ASN A 594 -28.89 -15.18 29.61
C ASN A 594 -27.57 -15.90 29.93
N ARG A 595 -26.56 -15.20 30.44
CA ARG A 595 -25.23 -15.74 30.83
C ARG A 595 -25.35 -17.09 31.58
N GLN A 596 -26.30 -17.20 32.53
CA GLN A 596 -26.56 -18.45 33.25
C GLN A 596 -27.04 -19.59 32.30
N HIS A 597 -27.85 -19.26 31.32
CA HIS A 597 -28.34 -20.25 30.34
C HIS A 597 -27.23 -20.73 29.40
N ILE A 598 -26.31 -19.83 29.01
CA ILE A 598 -25.12 -20.17 28.22
C ILE A 598 -24.25 -21.13 29.03
N ALA A 599 -23.95 -20.78 30.29
CA ALA A 599 -23.14 -21.63 31.15
C ALA A 599 -23.76 -23.03 31.35
N LEU A 600 -25.05 -23.11 31.61
CA LEU A 600 -25.77 -24.38 31.78
C LEU A 600 -25.79 -25.23 30.49
N ASN A 601 -25.96 -24.60 29.32
CA ASN A 601 -25.93 -25.33 28.05
C ASN A 601 -24.54 -25.86 27.75
N ARG A 602 -23.49 -25.05 27.92
CA ARG A 602 -22.11 -25.50 27.75
C ARG A 602 -21.70 -26.56 28.76
N GLN A 603 -22.15 -26.47 29.99
CA GLN A 603 -21.97 -27.56 30.95
C GLN A 603 -22.67 -28.86 30.51
N LYS A 604 -23.88 -28.81 29.97
CA LYS A 604 -24.53 -30.01 29.40
C LYS A 604 -23.78 -30.58 28.21
N GLN A 605 -23.35 -29.74 27.30
CA GLN A 605 -22.54 -30.18 26.12
C GLN A 605 -21.20 -30.76 26.57
N SER A 606 -20.52 -30.12 27.51
CA SER A 606 -19.28 -30.63 28.08
C SER A 606 -19.44 -31.96 28.79
N PHE A 607 -20.59 -32.17 29.46
CA PHE A 607 -20.92 -33.49 30.06
C PHE A 607 -21.03 -34.57 28.99
N GLU A 608 -21.73 -34.28 27.88
CA GLU A 608 -21.87 -35.24 26.77
C GLU A 608 -20.52 -35.56 26.11
N LEU A 609 -19.62 -34.58 26.01
CA LEU A 609 -18.29 -34.76 25.50
C LEU A 609 -17.39 -35.66 26.39
N LEU A 610 -17.46 -35.42 27.72
CA LEU A 610 -16.51 -36.03 28.65
C LEU A 610 -17.01 -37.37 29.23
N LYS A 611 -18.31 -37.64 29.24
CA LYS A 611 -18.92 -38.86 29.90
C LYS A 611 -18.44 -40.19 29.36
N GLN A 612 -17.84 -40.25 28.15
CA GLN A 612 -17.32 -41.47 27.55
C GLN A 612 -16.02 -41.90 28.19
N ASN A 613 -15.19 -40.95 28.63
CA ASN A 613 -13.83 -41.19 29.11
C ASN A 613 -13.66 -40.91 30.61
N PHE A 614 -14.58 -40.14 31.22
CA PHE A 614 -14.47 -39.71 32.61
C PHE A 614 -15.76 -39.97 33.40
N SER A 615 -15.61 -40.18 34.69
CA SER A 615 -16.73 -40.40 35.59
C SER A 615 -17.50 -39.08 35.87
N LYS A 616 -18.77 -39.20 36.22
CA LYS A 616 -19.60 -38.03 36.58
C LYS A 616 -18.98 -37.22 37.73
N SER A 617 -18.36 -37.88 38.70
CA SER A 617 -17.68 -37.24 39.84
C SER A 617 -16.52 -36.33 39.37
N GLN A 618 -15.68 -36.86 38.48
CA GLN A 618 -14.55 -36.13 37.93
C GLN A 618 -15.02 -34.89 37.10
N ILE A 619 -16.07 -35.03 36.29
CA ILE A 619 -16.65 -33.95 35.56
C ILE A 619 -17.19 -32.83 36.47
N HIS A 620 -17.89 -33.19 37.52
CA HIS A 620 -18.37 -32.24 38.50
C HIS A 620 -17.23 -31.54 39.25
N GLN A 621 -16.17 -32.25 39.60
CA GLN A 621 -14.97 -31.69 40.21
C GLN A 621 -14.31 -30.67 39.31
N LEU A 622 -14.20 -30.97 38.01
CA LEU A 622 -13.68 -30.05 36.98
C LEU A 622 -14.54 -28.76 36.95
N TRP A 623 -15.88 -28.88 36.91
CA TRP A 623 -16.75 -27.72 36.88
C TRP A 623 -16.63 -26.83 38.10
N GLN A 624 -16.49 -27.47 39.29
CA GLN A 624 -16.22 -26.72 40.53
C GLN A 624 -14.88 -26.01 40.50
N ALA A 625 -13.86 -26.65 39.96
CA ALA A 625 -12.53 -26.11 39.85
C ALA A 625 -12.45 -24.94 38.88
N LEU A 626 -13.12 -25.01 37.74
CA LEU A 626 -13.12 -23.93 36.73
C LEU A 626 -14.06 -22.80 37.11
N GLY A 627 -15.21 -23.09 37.73
CA GLY A 627 -16.24 -22.11 38.04
C GLY A 627 -17.19 -21.80 36.89
N GLU A 628 -18.33 -21.15 37.19
CA GLU A 628 -19.37 -20.82 36.21
C GLU A 628 -18.86 -19.84 35.12
N ALA A 629 -18.00 -18.90 35.50
CA ALA A 629 -17.43 -17.89 34.60
C ALA A 629 -16.69 -18.51 33.40
N TYR A 630 -16.07 -19.67 33.56
CA TYR A 630 -15.39 -20.38 32.45
C TYR A 630 -16.37 -20.67 31.31
N PHE A 631 -17.55 -21.21 31.60
CA PHE A 631 -18.55 -21.59 30.60
C PHE A 631 -19.27 -20.39 29.97
N VAL A 632 -19.13 -19.20 30.52
CA VAL A 632 -19.57 -17.96 29.86
C VAL A 632 -18.48 -17.41 28.92
N TYR A 633 -17.26 -17.54 29.34
CA TYR A 633 -16.11 -16.83 28.75
C TYR A 633 -15.51 -17.54 27.53
N TYR A 634 -15.45 -18.87 27.52
CA TYR A 634 -14.91 -19.66 26.42
C TYR A 634 -16.03 -20.18 25.52
N ASP A 635 -15.78 -20.20 24.19
CA ASP A 635 -16.76 -20.71 23.23
C ASP A 635 -16.81 -22.25 23.18
N ASP A 636 -17.74 -22.80 22.40
CA ASP A 636 -17.97 -24.24 22.35
C ASP A 636 -16.76 -25.02 21.76
N ASP A 637 -16.01 -24.44 20.81
CA ASP A 637 -14.81 -25.02 20.22
C ASP A 637 -13.61 -24.99 21.20
N GLU A 638 -13.48 -23.89 21.93
CA GLU A 638 -12.50 -23.73 23.00
C GLU A 638 -12.78 -24.71 24.17
N VAL A 639 -14.01 -24.76 24.61
CA VAL A 639 -14.45 -25.69 25.68
C VAL A 639 -14.20 -27.14 25.28
N ALA A 640 -14.55 -27.52 24.06
CA ALA A 640 -14.35 -28.88 23.56
C ALA A 640 -12.85 -29.27 23.48
N TRP A 641 -12.00 -28.30 23.17
CA TRP A 641 -10.55 -28.47 23.09
C TRP A 641 -9.86 -28.50 24.44
N GLN A 642 -10.27 -27.62 25.37
CA GLN A 642 -9.59 -27.42 26.66
C GLN A 642 -9.98 -28.44 27.72
N LEU A 643 -11.27 -28.76 27.84
CA LEU A 643 -11.76 -29.55 29.00
C LEU A 643 -11.17 -30.96 29.13
N PRO A 644 -10.99 -31.75 28.07
CA PRO A 644 -10.37 -33.06 28.21
C PRO A 644 -8.95 -32.98 28.80
N GLU A 645 -8.15 -32.04 28.29
CA GLU A 645 -6.78 -31.86 28.70
C GLU A 645 -6.64 -31.31 30.13
N ILE A 646 -7.53 -30.36 30.51
CA ILE A 646 -7.55 -29.83 31.89
C ILE A 646 -7.98 -30.91 32.86
N LEU A 647 -8.95 -31.78 32.51
CA LEU A 647 -9.43 -32.82 33.40
C LEU A 647 -8.36 -33.92 33.64
N GLU A 648 -7.57 -34.24 32.61
CA GLU A 648 -6.42 -35.14 32.75
C GLU A 648 -5.31 -34.54 33.62
N ASN A 649 -5.20 -33.19 33.65
CA ASN A 649 -4.12 -32.45 34.31
C ASN A 649 -4.65 -31.51 35.41
N LEU A 650 -5.77 -31.85 36.10
CA LEU A 650 -6.52 -30.87 36.93
C LEU A 650 -5.64 -30.17 37.99
N ASN A 651 -4.65 -30.85 38.54
CA ASN A 651 -3.78 -30.33 39.58
C ASN A 651 -2.33 -30.14 39.10
N ASP A 652 -2.05 -30.32 37.82
CA ASP A 652 -0.71 -30.23 37.21
C ASP A 652 -0.64 -29.14 36.18
N SER A 653 0.59 -28.66 35.90
CA SER A 653 0.81 -27.68 34.82
C SER A 653 0.71 -28.36 33.46
N HIS A 654 -0.09 -27.80 32.57
CA HIS A 654 -0.29 -28.30 31.21
C HIS A 654 -0.17 -27.17 30.15
N VAL A 655 0.43 -27.51 29.01
CA VAL A 655 0.54 -26.62 27.85
C VAL A 655 0.14 -27.39 26.61
N GLN A 656 -0.81 -26.82 25.86
CA GLN A 656 -1.23 -27.41 24.60
C GLN A 656 -1.19 -26.36 23.48
N ILE A 657 -0.84 -26.77 22.27
CA ILE A 657 -0.82 -25.91 21.08
C ILE A 657 -1.55 -26.60 19.94
N ARG A 658 -2.57 -25.95 19.39
CA ARG A 658 -3.22 -26.37 18.14
C ARG A 658 -2.92 -25.36 17.02
N ALA A 659 -2.66 -25.84 15.81
CA ALA A 659 -2.46 -25.00 14.63
C ALA A 659 -3.78 -24.85 13.88
N LYS A 660 -4.07 -23.62 13.46
CA LYS A 660 -5.18 -23.27 12.56
C LYS A 660 -4.60 -22.41 11.44
N ALA A 661 -4.68 -22.88 10.19
CA ALA A 661 -4.23 -22.19 8.99
C ALA A 661 -2.92 -21.37 9.17
N ASP A 662 -3.03 -20.07 9.47
CA ASP A 662 -1.92 -19.10 9.58
C ASP A 662 -1.61 -18.68 11.03
N HIS A 663 -2.22 -19.32 12.05
CA HIS A 663 -2.01 -18.98 13.46
C HIS A 663 -2.00 -20.19 14.38
N LEU A 664 -1.45 -20.00 15.58
CA LEU A 664 -1.42 -21.00 16.64
C LEU A 664 -2.32 -20.56 17.78
N HIS A 665 -3.15 -21.49 18.30
CA HIS A 665 -3.80 -21.36 19.59
C HIS A 665 -2.96 -22.07 20.65
N ILE A 666 -2.65 -21.37 21.73
CA ILE A 666 -1.83 -21.85 22.83
C ILE A 666 -2.66 -21.80 24.10
N MET A 667 -2.78 -22.91 24.80
CA MET A 667 -3.36 -23.00 26.12
C MET A 667 -2.24 -23.24 27.13
N VAL A 668 -2.21 -22.43 28.17
CA VAL A 668 -1.32 -22.61 29.33
C VAL A 668 -2.19 -22.71 30.58
N TYR A 669 -2.18 -23.84 31.23
CA TYR A 669 -2.87 -24.14 32.46
C TYR A 669 -1.84 -24.49 33.53
N MET A 670 -1.80 -23.75 34.65
CA MET A 670 -0.83 -23.96 35.72
C MET A 670 -1.21 -23.22 37.01
N PRO A 671 -0.61 -23.56 38.16
CA PRO A 671 -0.83 -22.85 39.41
C PRO A 671 -0.55 -21.35 39.26
N ASN A 672 -1.42 -20.53 39.85
CA ASN A 672 -1.29 -19.08 39.78
C ASN A 672 0.00 -18.61 40.47
N SER A 673 0.71 -17.70 39.84
CA SER A 673 1.91 -17.08 40.38
C SER A 673 2.05 -15.64 39.90
N GLU A 674 2.82 -14.85 40.65
CA GLU A 674 3.00 -13.43 40.36
C GLU A 674 3.63 -13.23 38.96
N ARG A 675 3.08 -12.30 38.20
CA ARG A 675 3.52 -11.92 36.84
C ARG A 675 3.52 -13.06 35.82
N LEU A 676 2.69 -14.07 36.03
CA LEU A 676 2.70 -15.27 35.17
C LEU A 676 2.39 -14.93 33.72
N PHE A 677 1.32 -14.18 33.47
CA PHE A 677 0.93 -13.73 32.14
C PHE A 677 2.06 -12.99 31.43
N THR A 678 2.70 -12.03 32.11
CA THR A 678 3.85 -11.27 31.57
C THR A 678 5.00 -12.19 31.15
N ARG A 679 5.29 -13.22 31.97
CA ARG A 679 6.36 -14.18 31.71
C ARG A 679 6.06 -15.06 30.50
N ILE A 680 4.81 -15.51 30.33
CA ILE A 680 4.36 -16.27 29.16
C ILE A 680 4.49 -15.42 27.89
N CYS A 681 4.01 -14.15 27.92
CA CYS A 681 4.16 -13.21 26.81
C CYS A 681 5.63 -13.03 26.38
N ARG A 682 6.56 -12.98 27.34
CA ARG A 682 7.99 -12.92 27.05
C ARG A 682 8.53 -14.19 26.37
N VAL A 683 8.09 -15.37 26.81
CA VAL A 683 8.47 -16.63 26.17
C VAL A 683 8.03 -16.67 24.72
N ILE A 684 6.78 -16.28 24.43
CA ILE A 684 6.23 -16.22 23.07
C ILE A 684 7.01 -15.21 22.21
N SER A 685 7.21 -14.00 22.72
CA SER A 685 7.92 -12.93 22.01
C SER A 685 9.38 -13.26 21.71
N GLN A 686 10.05 -14.02 22.58
CA GLN A 686 11.43 -14.50 22.34
C GLN A 686 11.55 -15.48 21.17
N GLN A 687 10.44 -16.06 20.73
CA GLN A 687 10.39 -16.89 19.52
C GLN A 687 10.15 -16.07 18.24
N GLY A 688 10.04 -14.74 18.34
CA GLY A 688 9.78 -13.86 17.20
C GLY A 688 8.35 -13.97 16.67
N LEU A 689 7.39 -14.29 17.53
CA LEU A 689 5.99 -14.47 17.18
C LEU A 689 5.14 -13.33 17.76
N ASP A 690 4.20 -12.85 16.97
CA ASP A 690 3.27 -11.78 17.37
C ASP A 690 1.99 -12.37 17.96
N ILE A 691 1.57 -11.85 19.12
CA ILE A 691 0.32 -12.22 19.78
C ILE A 691 -0.81 -11.40 19.15
N LEU A 692 -1.84 -12.07 18.65
CA LEU A 692 -3.04 -11.45 18.05
C LEU A 692 -4.16 -11.25 19.05
N ALA A 693 -4.31 -12.19 19.98
CA ALA A 693 -5.29 -12.14 21.05
C ALA A 693 -4.81 -12.93 22.27
N ALA A 694 -5.29 -12.55 23.44
CA ALA A 694 -5.07 -13.32 24.65
C ALA A 694 -6.29 -13.26 25.56
N LYS A 695 -6.60 -14.40 26.19
CA LYS A 695 -7.56 -14.52 27.30
C LYS A 695 -6.82 -14.94 28.55
N ALA A 696 -7.12 -14.31 29.68
CA ALA A 696 -6.51 -14.64 30.96
C ALA A 696 -7.62 -14.93 31.99
N MET A 697 -7.59 -16.07 32.63
CA MET A 697 -8.57 -16.47 33.61
C MET A 697 -7.92 -17.11 34.83
N ILE A 698 -8.34 -16.70 36.01
CA ILE A 698 -8.00 -17.39 37.24
C ILE A 698 -9.20 -18.28 37.62
N THR A 699 -8.97 -19.56 37.71
CA THR A 699 -10.00 -20.57 38.08
C THR A 699 -10.33 -20.53 39.56
N ALA A 700 -11.45 -21.17 39.97
CA ALA A 700 -11.90 -21.16 41.36
C ALA A 700 -10.92 -21.86 42.34
N HIS A 701 -10.02 -22.73 41.84
CA HIS A 701 -9.00 -23.42 42.62
C HIS A 701 -7.58 -22.79 42.47
N ASP A 702 -7.52 -21.53 42.12
CA ASP A 702 -6.28 -20.71 42.01
C ASP A 702 -5.26 -21.23 40.99
N PHE A 703 -5.76 -21.78 39.86
CA PHE A 703 -4.96 -22.00 38.65
C PHE A 703 -5.24 -20.87 37.63
N VAL A 704 -4.27 -20.61 36.79
CA VAL A 704 -4.40 -19.73 35.64
C VAL A 704 -4.68 -20.57 34.41
N LEU A 705 -5.67 -20.15 33.63
CA LEU A 705 -5.93 -20.66 32.29
C LEU A 705 -5.77 -19.48 31.32
N ASP A 706 -4.60 -19.41 30.71
CA ASP A 706 -4.27 -18.39 29.72
C ASP A 706 -4.32 -18.99 28.31
N GLU A 707 -5.05 -18.36 27.41
CA GLU A 707 -5.08 -18.69 26.00
C GLU A 707 -4.46 -17.56 25.18
N PHE A 708 -3.62 -17.92 24.21
CA PHE A 708 -3.01 -16.98 23.28
C PHE A 708 -3.27 -17.42 21.85
N VAL A 709 -3.61 -16.45 20.99
CA VAL A 709 -3.62 -16.62 19.54
C VAL A 709 -2.40 -15.91 18.98
N VAL A 710 -1.57 -16.66 18.25
CA VAL A 710 -0.26 -16.20 17.81
C VAL A 710 -0.12 -16.35 16.31
N GLN A 711 0.29 -15.27 15.61
CA GLN A 711 0.50 -15.26 14.17
C GLN A 711 1.72 -16.08 13.75
N LEU A 712 1.55 -16.93 12.74
CA LEU A 712 2.67 -17.57 12.05
C LEU A 712 3.24 -16.62 10.97
N PRO A 713 4.56 -16.68 10.69
CA PRO A 713 5.16 -15.88 9.64
C PRO A 713 4.61 -16.22 8.24
N ASP A 714 4.37 -15.23 7.39
CA ASP A 714 3.81 -15.37 6.04
C ASP A 714 4.62 -16.29 5.09
N TYR A 715 5.91 -16.45 5.36
CA TYR A 715 6.83 -17.28 4.57
C TYR A 715 7.00 -18.70 5.09
N CYS A 716 6.15 -19.11 6.04
CA CYS A 716 6.28 -20.40 6.72
C CYS A 716 5.86 -21.55 5.80
N SER A 717 6.79 -22.46 5.47
CA SER A 717 6.41 -23.73 4.87
C SER A 717 5.70 -24.62 5.91
N SER A 718 5.00 -25.66 5.47
CA SER A 718 4.35 -26.62 6.39
C SER A 718 5.31 -27.19 7.43
N ASP A 719 6.53 -27.50 7.01
CA ASP A 719 7.56 -28.07 7.89
C ASP A 719 8.11 -27.02 8.87
N ASP A 720 8.25 -25.76 8.43
CA ASP A 720 8.67 -24.67 9.30
C ASP A 720 7.63 -24.39 10.39
N CYS A 721 6.34 -24.44 10.05
CA CYS A 721 5.25 -24.26 11.01
C CYS A 721 5.23 -25.35 12.07
N VAL A 722 5.48 -26.60 11.69
CA VAL A 722 5.62 -27.73 12.63
C VAL A 722 6.82 -27.51 13.56
N ASN A 723 7.96 -27.07 13.02
CA ASN A 723 9.16 -26.78 13.80
C ASN A 723 8.96 -25.62 14.78
N ILE A 724 8.28 -24.55 14.36
CA ILE A 724 7.93 -23.40 15.24
C ILE A 724 7.04 -23.90 16.39
N LYS A 725 5.99 -24.65 16.08
CA LYS A 725 5.09 -25.23 17.08
C LYS A 725 5.85 -26.09 18.10
N HIS A 726 6.70 -27.01 17.65
CA HIS A 726 7.47 -27.86 18.53
C HIS A 726 8.46 -27.09 19.42
N ARG A 727 9.14 -26.10 18.84
CA ARG A 727 10.06 -25.24 19.57
C ARG A 727 9.36 -24.43 20.65
N LEU A 728 8.23 -23.83 20.29
CA LEU A 728 7.42 -23.03 21.21
C LEU A 728 6.86 -23.89 22.34
N LEU A 729 6.28 -25.06 22.02
CA LEU A 729 5.75 -26.00 23.01
C LEU A 729 6.84 -26.42 24.00
N LYS A 730 8.02 -26.82 23.51
CA LYS A 730 9.16 -27.15 24.35
C LYS A 730 9.53 -26.04 25.31
N LYS A 731 9.56 -24.77 24.80
CA LYS A 731 9.92 -23.60 25.62
C LYS A 731 8.88 -23.30 26.69
N LEU A 732 7.61 -23.42 26.36
CA LEU A 732 6.53 -23.25 27.33
C LEU A 732 6.52 -24.35 28.39
N ILE A 733 6.78 -25.60 28.03
CA ILE A 733 6.93 -26.72 29.00
C ILE A 733 8.16 -26.49 29.89
N GLU A 734 9.32 -26.11 29.34
CA GLU A 734 10.51 -25.76 30.13
C GLU A 734 10.19 -24.62 31.15
N PHE A 735 9.35 -23.66 30.70
CA PHE A 735 8.88 -22.57 31.56
C PHE A 735 7.98 -23.06 32.70
N THR A 736 6.97 -23.90 32.42
CA THR A 736 6.05 -24.40 33.46
C THR A 736 6.78 -25.26 34.50
N GLN A 737 7.92 -25.88 34.12
CA GLN A 737 8.79 -26.64 35.00
C GLN A 737 9.82 -25.81 35.79
N GLY A 738 9.79 -24.47 35.64
CA GLY A 738 10.75 -23.58 36.31
C GLY A 738 12.19 -23.66 35.82
N LYS A 739 12.44 -24.26 34.65
CA LYS A 739 13.76 -24.49 34.08
C LYS A 739 14.27 -23.36 33.19
N GLN A 740 13.47 -22.33 32.93
CA GLN A 740 13.83 -21.25 32.04
C GLN A 740 14.08 -19.95 32.80
N ASP A 741 15.27 -19.35 32.61
CA ASP A 741 15.57 -17.99 33.03
C ASP A 741 15.04 -17.00 31.99
N ILE A 742 14.01 -16.22 32.36
CA ILE A 742 13.40 -15.24 31.48
C ILE A 742 14.08 -13.89 31.71
N ARG A 743 15.08 -13.59 30.90
CA ARG A 743 15.74 -12.30 30.94
C ARG A 743 14.83 -11.23 30.32
N SER A 744 14.67 -10.10 31.00
CA SER A 744 14.08 -8.91 30.41
C SER A 744 15.01 -8.37 29.32
N TYR A 745 14.52 -8.20 28.11
CA TYR A 745 15.26 -7.49 27.08
C TYR A 745 14.35 -6.40 26.49
N THR A 746 14.88 -5.20 26.40
CA THR A 746 14.22 -4.12 25.69
C THR A 746 14.53 -4.23 24.22
N THR A 747 13.51 -4.39 23.41
CA THR A 747 13.63 -4.33 21.96
C THR A 747 13.34 -2.94 21.46
N LYS A 748 14.11 -2.52 20.47
CA LYS A 748 13.83 -1.23 19.79
C LYS A 748 12.78 -1.46 18.70
N PRO A 749 11.90 -0.48 18.48
CA PRO A 749 11.00 -0.50 17.34
C PRO A 749 11.76 -0.66 16.02
N SER A 750 11.08 -1.11 14.97
CA SER A 750 11.65 -1.20 13.63
C SER A 750 12.22 0.16 13.19
N ARG A 751 13.17 0.17 12.27
CA ARG A 751 13.76 1.42 11.76
C ARG A 751 12.67 2.31 11.14
N ARG A 752 11.69 1.71 10.49
CA ARG A 752 10.52 2.37 9.91
C ARG A 752 9.63 2.99 11.00
N ALA A 753 9.31 2.23 12.05
CA ALA A 753 8.44 2.67 13.14
C ALA A 753 9.01 3.88 13.91
N ARG A 754 10.35 3.96 14.05
CA ARG A 754 11.01 5.07 14.77
C ARG A 754 10.88 6.43 14.09
N HIS A 755 10.67 6.46 12.78
CA HIS A 755 10.54 7.70 12.01
C HIS A 755 9.08 8.12 11.77
N GLN A 756 8.14 7.39 12.34
CA GLN A 756 6.71 7.70 12.22
C GLN A 756 6.21 8.41 13.49
N PRO A 757 5.53 9.56 13.38
CA PRO A 757 5.00 10.29 14.52
C PRO A 757 3.71 9.64 15.03
N ILE A 758 3.79 8.44 15.64
CA ILE A 758 2.68 7.89 16.39
C ILE A 758 2.70 8.53 17.75
N ALA A 759 1.76 9.42 18.02
CA ALA A 759 1.54 9.89 19.38
C ALA A 759 0.90 8.76 20.20
N PRO A 760 1.60 8.20 21.20
CA PRO A 760 1.02 7.17 22.03
C PRO A 760 -0.17 7.73 22.80
N ARG A 761 -1.22 6.90 22.88
CA ARG A 761 -2.46 7.26 23.58
C ARG A 761 -2.87 6.14 24.51
N VAL A 762 -3.27 6.50 25.71
CA VAL A 762 -3.82 5.60 26.71
C VAL A 762 -5.18 6.15 27.14
N SER A 763 -6.27 5.40 26.89
CA SER A 763 -7.61 5.76 27.29
C SER A 763 -8.14 4.70 28.23
N LEU A 764 -8.63 5.10 29.40
CA LEU A 764 -9.24 4.21 30.40
C LEU A 764 -10.70 4.63 30.58
N ASN A 765 -11.60 3.71 30.30
CA ASN A 765 -13.05 3.92 30.37
C ASN A 765 -13.64 2.97 31.43
N PRO A 766 -14.31 3.47 32.46
CA PRO A 766 -14.97 2.62 33.45
C PRO A 766 -16.15 1.87 32.83
N ASP A 767 -16.34 0.64 33.22
CA ASP A 767 -17.53 -0.14 32.87
C ASP A 767 -18.72 0.45 33.61
N THR A 768 -19.81 0.72 32.93
CA THR A 768 -21.00 1.35 33.52
C THR A 768 -21.85 0.42 34.39
N GLU A 769 -21.68 -0.90 34.26
CA GLU A 769 -22.50 -1.92 34.92
C GLU A 769 -21.74 -2.73 35.96
N ARG A 770 -20.39 -2.77 35.86
CA ARG A 770 -19.51 -3.56 36.74
C ARG A 770 -18.53 -2.66 37.48
N ASN A 771 -18.64 -2.61 38.79
CA ASN A 771 -17.74 -1.82 39.64
C ASN A 771 -16.30 -2.33 39.55
N HIS A 772 -15.33 -1.40 39.46
CA HIS A 772 -13.89 -1.66 39.36
C HIS A 772 -13.42 -2.32 38.08
N TRP A 773 -14.30 -2.44 37.06
CA TRP A 773 -13.97 -2.92 35.74
C TRP A 773 -13.74 -1.75 34.78
N TYR A 774 -12.74 -1.92 33.87
CA TYR A 774 -12.38 -0.87 32.95
C TYR A 774 -12.05 -1.46 31.58
N SER A 775 -12.38 -0.72 30.53
CA SER A 775 -11.81 -0.90 29.19
C SER A 775 -10.62 0.03 29.04
N LEU A 776 -9.45 -0.51 28.77
CA LEU A 776 -8.20 0.22 28.55
C LEU A 776 -7.81 0.10 27.10
N ASP A 777 -7.75 1.21 26.36
CA ASP A 777 -7.29 1.27 24.99
C ASP A 777 -5.88 1.90 24.94
N ILE A 778 -4.95 1.20 24.29
CA ILE A 778 -3.57 1.66 24.10
C ILE A 778 -3.25 1.75 22.62
N ILE A 779 -2.81 2.92 22.18
CA ILE A 779 -2.25 3.15 20.86
C ILE A 779 -0.77 3.40 21.03
N ALA A 780 0.08 2.63 20.33
CA ALA A 780 1.53 2.73 20.42
C ALA A 780 2.24 2.26 19.16
N ILE A 781 3.55 2.48 19.09
CA ILE A 781 4.42 1.87 18.08
C ILE A 781 4.59 0.38 18.39
N ASN A 782 4.41 -0.48 17.37
CA ASN A 782 4.65 -1.91 17.51
C ASN A 782 6.15 -2.19 17.75
N ARG A 783 6.42 -3.04 18.72
CA ARG A 783 7.75 -3.60 18.99
C ARG A 783 7.63 -4.96 19.65
N PRO A 784 8.61 -5.85 19.46
CA PRO A 784 8.62 -7.12 20.16
C PRO A 784 8.51 -6.92 21.66
N ALA A 785 7.80 -7.82 22.34
CA ALA A 785 7.55 -7.82 23.78
C ALA A 785 6.75 -6.62 24.34
N LEU A 786 6.13 -5.76 23.50
CA LEU A 786 5.32 -4.63 23.97
C LEU A 786 4.21 -5.07 24.94
N LEU A 787 3.48 -6.16 24.63
CA LEU A 787 2.44 -6.70 25.49
C LEU A 787 3.01 -7.13 26.86
N ALA A 788 4.18 -7.75 26.90
CA ALA A 788 4.83 -8.13 28.15
C ALA A 788 5.20 -6.90 28.99
N ASP A 789 5.65 -5.82 28.35
CA ASP A 789 6.00 -4.59 29.05
C ASP A 789 4.76 -3.85 29.58
N ILE A 790 3.65 -3.83 28.80
CA ILE A 790 2.36 -3.28 29.26
C ILE A 790 1.86 -4.07 30.50
N THR A 791 1.92 -5.40 30.46
CA THR A 791 1.46 -6.24 31.56
C THR A 791 2.39 -6.18 32.80
N GLU A 792 3.65 -5.79 32.64
CA GLU A 792 4.54 -5.47 33.77
C GLU A 792 4.03 -4.23 34.52
N VAL A 793 3.50 -3.22 33.81
CA VAL A 793 2.87 -2.07 34.45
C VAL A 793 1.58 -2.50 35.16
N PHE A 794 0.79 -3.40 34.58
CA PHE A 794 -0.39 -3.98 35.24
C PHE A 794 -0.02 -4.61 36.56
N ALA A 795 1.01 -5.46 36.57
CA ALA A 795 1.48 -6.12 37.79
C ALA A 795 1.93 -5.11 38.86
N LYS A 796 2.66 -4.05 38.47
CA LYS A 796 3.11 -2.97 39.35
C LYS A 796 1.93 -2.28 40.05
N HIS A 797 0.81 -2.09 39.36
CA HIS A 797 -0.38 -1.40 39.87
C HIS A 797 -1.46 -2.33 40.40
N GLN A 798 -1.18 -3.65 40.49
CA GLN A 798 -2.13 -4.66 40.95
C GLN A 798 -3.38 -4.75 40.07
N VAL A 799 -3.24 -4.45 38.79
CA VAL A 799 -4.29 -4.56 37.76
C VAL A 799 -4.38 -6.01 37.31
N ARG A 800 -5.57 -6.60 37.36
CA ARG A 800 -5.85 -7.92 36.84
C ARG A 800 -6.33 -7.83 35.40
N LEU A 801 -5.68 -8.56 34.49
CA LEU A 801 -6.11 -8.69 33.11
C LEU A 801 -7.10 -9.86 32.99
N TYR A 802 -8.17 -9.64 32.26
CA TYR A 802 -9.14 -10.68 31.89
C TYR A 802 -9.13 -10.97 30.41
N HIS A 803 -9.05 -9.94 29.58
CA HIS A 803 -9.05 -10.10 28.15
C HIS A 803 -8.14 -9.07 27.50
N ALA A 804 -7.39 -9.48 26.49
CA ALA A 804 -6.60 -8.59 25.65
C ALA A 804 -6.88 -8.91 24.17
N LYS A 805 -7.29 -7.91 23.44
CA LYS A 805 -7.33 -7.94 21.97
C LYS A 805 -6.19 -7.09 21.45
N ILE A 806 -5.31 -7.72 20.71
CA ILE A 806 -4.09 -7.12 20.16
C ILE A 806 -4.35 -6.86 18.68
N ALA A 807 -4.48 -5.61 18.29
CA ALA A 807 -4.64 -5.22 16.91
C ALA A 807 -3.34 -4.62 16.39
N THR A 808 -2.46 -5.48 15.90
CA THR A 808 -1.23 -5.02 15.24
C THR A 808 -1.53 -4.65 13.78
N LEU A 809 -1.20 -3.41 13.43
CA LEU A 809 -1.47 -2.81 12.14
C LEU A 809 -0.14 -2.26 11.60
N ALA A 810 0.65 -3.13 11.00
CA ALA A 810 2.03 -2.87 10.58
C ALA A 810 2.92 -2.43 11.78
N ASP A 811 3.36 -1.17 11.79
CA ASP A 811 4.23 -0.62 12.86
C ASP A 811 3.43 0.03 14.02
N ARG A 812 2.10 -0.04 14.04
CA ARG A 812 1.23 0.49 15.10
C ARG A 812 0.45 -0.63 15.75
N VAL A 813 0.23 -0.53 17.05
CA VAL A 813 -0.70 -1.35 17.80
C VAL A 813 -1.88 -0.50 18.31
N GLU A 814 -3.05 -1.11 18.28
CA GLU A 814 -4.27 -0.60 18.91
C GLU A 814 -4.83 -1.70 19.82
N ASP A 815 -4.31 -1.79 21.01
CA ASP A 815 -4.63 -2.86 21.94
C ASP A 815 -5.75 -2.45 22.88
N THR A 816 -6.74 -3.33 23.03
CA THR A 816 -7.83 -3.14 23.98
C THR A 816 -7.75 -4.21 25.06
N PHE A 817 -7.77 -3.78 26.32
CA PHE A 817 -7.70 -4.65 27.49
C PHE A 817 -8.97 -4.49 28.35
N VAL A 818 -9.54 -5.61 28.77
CA VAL A 818 -10.56 -5.63 29.83
C VAL A 818 -9.84 -5.96 31.13
N ILE A 819 -9.87 -5.03 32.06
CA ILE A 819 -9.12 -5.09 33.30
C ILE A 819 -10.00 -4.85 34.54
N TYR A 820 -9.59 -5.42 35.66
CA TYR A 820 -10.20 -5.18 36.99
C TYR A 820 -9.16 -4.59 37.94
N CYS A 821 -9.53 -3.52 38.67
CA CYS A 821 -8.69 -2.95 39.68
C CYS A 821 -9.44 -1.96 40.59
N GLU A 822 -9.56 -2.30 41.87
CA GLU A 822 -10.18 -1.44 42.89
C GLU A 822 -9.40 -0.13 43.12
N ASN A 823 -8.10 -0.15 42.90
CA ASN A 823 -7.23 1.00 43.09
C ASN A 823 -7.48 2.13 42.08
N LEU A 824 -8.02 1.82 40.89
CA LEU A 824 -8.23 2.80 39.84
C LEU A 824 -9.45 3.70 40.01
N ASP A 825 -10.31 3.40 40.97
CA ASP A 825 -11.37 4.32 41.38
C ASP A 825 -10.82 5.61 42.04
N ASN A 826 -9.55 5.60 42.47
CA ASN A 826 -8.87 6.78 42.97
C ASN A 826 -8.23 7.55 41.80
N PRO A 827 -8.65 8.81 41.52
CA PRO A 827 -8.15 9.60 40.40
C PRO A 827 -6.63 9.78 40.38
N ASN A 828 -6.00 9.87 41.54
CA ASN A 828 -4.54 10.02 41.63
C ASN A 828 -3.81 8.74 41.22
N LYS A 829 -4.33 7.57 41.63
CA LYS A 829 -3.76 6.27 41.23
C LYS A 829 -4.00 5.99 39.76
N GLU A 830 -5.17 6.35 39.24
CA GLU A 830 -5.49 6.29 37.81
C GLU A 830 -4.49 7.14 37.00
N LEU A 831 -4.23 8.38 37.42
CA LEU A 831 -3.28 9.27 36.74
C LEU A 831 -1.86 8.68 36.71
N VAL A 832 -1.41 8.11 37.83
CA VAL A 832 -0.08 7.46 37.92
C VAL A 832 -0.01 6.23 37.03
N PHE A 833 -1.04 5.43 37.00
CA PHE A 833 -1.15 4.25 36.11
C PHE A 833 -1.07 4.65 34.63
N LYS A 834 -1.87 5.63 34.21
CA LYS A 834 -1.85 6.16 32.83
C LYS A 834 -0.49 6.74 32.45
N ARG A 835 0.16 7.47 33.38
CA ARG A 835 1.50 8.03 33.16
C ARG A 835 2.55 6.93 32.98
N ASP A 836 2.51 5.89 33.80
CA ASP A 836 3.48 4.80 33.75
C ASP A 836 3.29 3.97 32.46
N LEU A 837 2.05 3.78 32.00
CA LEU A 837 1.76 3.19 30.69
C LEU A 837 2.29 4.06 29.54
N LEU A 838 2.01 5.37 29.56
CA LEU A 838 2.51 6.29 28.54
C LEU A 838 4.04 6.31 28.49
N ALA A 839 4.71 6.28 29.63
CA ALA A 839 6.17 6.20 29.69
C ALA A 839 6.70 4.90 29.09
N MET A 840 6.01 3.78 29.32
CA MET A 840 6.38 2.46 28.80
C MET A 840 6.19 2.35 27.28
N VAL A 841 5.11 2.88 26.72
CA VAL A 841 4.81 2.80 25.27
C VAL A 841 5.58 3.84 24.45
N ASN A 842 6.19 4.83 25.09
CA ASN A 842 7.09 5.83 24.47
C ASN A 842 8.54 5.37 24.34
N LEU A 843 8.91 4.21 24.88
CA LEU A 843 10.26 3.64 24.78
C LEU A 843 10.50 3.04 23.39
#